data_4bbe683e5416a424cb56e80e7c2f320e
#
_entry.id   4bbe683e5416a424cb56e80e7c2f320e
#
_cell.length_a   1.000
_cell.length_b   1.000
_cell.length_c   1.000
_cell.angle_alpha   90.00
_cell.angle_beta   90.00
_cell.angle_gamma   90.00
#
_symmetry.space_group_name_H-M   'P 1'
#
loop_
_entity.id
_entity.type
_entity.pdbx_description
1 polymer ?
#
loop_
_entity_poly.entity_id
_entity_poly.type
_entity_poly.pdbx_seq_one_letter_code
_entity_poly.pdbx_strand_id
1 'polypeptide(L)'
;MPNSADNKCVHTLGVPLHPPSNLDARVRIVILSGILFLSGIGALIFETLWLRLSGLAFGNSIWAAALILSSFMAGLALGNAIAASSRVRRWRPLHFYALLEVLVAYFGCTIVFGLPLLGGLMRPVWQMLWNYQPTLLGLRFIVSFLILLVPTTAMGLTLPVLIEDPVLRRTNFGHTIGFLYGSNTLGAVAGAVLGEGYLIGAFGLRGTSLAAGLAVCLAAGIALLTAGIGGDRGALIPEERTFPLRLEVSYRPPWRLLFVSFGTGCIFLCLEVIWFRFLRLYVASSPTAFAIMLAVVLAGIGLGSIAASAIYQRRSARLNHLLPVLLLVAAISALLSYLFFPGELIQARTGLFGLRWWQIALLSIALMFPVALLSGILFPSIVTNVQASVGDRMNSTGITTLFNTAGAAVGPLLASFVLLPGIGYQWSLILCAAGYALLSILVTDRAGCVLARTLSRIGLVVAGLWTAVILILVIFPYRRAEAHFAHASHPFEVDDQGDVLAHVVKKIEGTADTWQLVRRDLFGEPYYYRLVSNASSMSATNPYGQRYMRLFAYLPLAFRPESEDVLLICYGCGVTADAFLRSSHVKRIDVVDISKEVFALADFYSSTNYSNPLRDPRLHPVVQDGRFFLQATPRQYDVISGEPPPPKTAGSVNLYTEEFFSLMNSRLKEGGIATFWLPINQLKVDEAKAILRAFHNAFPNASVWASSNQDWIMMGIKGPGRSISEKEIRRLWSEPATGADLRRIGIEVPQELGALFLMGGEEIDRITHGVAPLSDIYPKRLTDEPWDEEASHRFATTYMESLPALQRFLDSSLVAAVWPEALNASMESFFVVRESRYLSETIGSNKLAELDLYLRHSGLRLPVLEVLGSDGFRLAIAERVAKKSQTPPLETMRDLIAGALAQRDIGGAIRLLESEKDRGVFSLNDTFLLTYLYCLNGSVKKAEALAAANADSIKKDWFVDWLWEKLETDFGFHPPG
;
A
#
# COMPACT_ATOMS: atom_id res chain seq x y z
N MET A 1 -53.54 -16.35 85.29
CA MET A 1 -54.43 -15.17 85.16
C MET A 1 -53.71 -14.02 84.47
N PRO A 2 -54.36 -13.28 83.71
CA PRO A 2 -54.21 -13.10 82.29
C PRO A 2 -53.79 -11.67 82.01
N ASN A 3 -53.35 -11.36 80.79
CA ASN A 3 -54.04 -10.33 80.04
C ASN A 3 -53.53 -10.29 78.59
N SER A 4 -54.49 -10.26 77.80
CA SER A 4 -54.50 -10.02 76.35
C SER A 4 -54.13 -8.54 75.95
N ALA A 5 -53.44 -8.33 74.88
CA ALA A 5 -53.39 -7.08 74.16
C ALA A 5 -53.27 -7.31 72.65
N ASP A 6 -54.17 -6.77 71.99
CA ASP A 6 -54.51 -6.71 70.57
C ASP A 6 -53.34 -6.64 69.58
N ASN A 7 -53.35 -7.54 68.62
CA ASN A 7 -52.54 -7.51 67.40
C ASN A 7 -53.49 -6.95 66.26
N LYS A 8 -53.34 -5.64 65.96
CA LYS A 8 -53.91 -5.05 64.74
C LYS A 8 -53.02 -5.41 63.55
N CYS A 9 -53.49 -6.36 62.73
CA CYS A 9 -52.95 -6.59 61.38
C CYS A 9 -53.13 -5.36 60.51
N VAL A 10 -52.00 -4.72 60.17
CA VAL A 10 -51.98 -3.79 59.04
C VAL A 10 -51.75 -4.60 57.77
N HIS A 11 -52.74 -4.86 57.03
CA HIS A 11 -52.67 -5.38 55.68
C HIS A 11 -51.97 -4.35 54.75
N THR A 12 -50.65 -4.45 54.55
CA THR A 12 -49.94 -3.84 53.45
C THR A 12 -50.23 -4.67 52.19
N LEU A 13 -51.01 -4.11 51.30
CA LEU A 13 -51.18 -4.62 49.93
C LEU A 13 -49.83 -4.64 49.23
N GLY A 14 -49.09 -5.75 49.38
CA GLY A 14 -47.90 -6.07 48.55
C GLY A 14 -48.39 -6.45 47.18
N VAL A 15 -48.23 -5.56 46.20
CA VAL A 15 -48.37 -5.88 44.79
C VAL A 15 -47.23 -6.92 44.53
N PRO A 16 -47.55 -8.13 44.06
CA PRO A 16 -46.51 -9.09 43.76
C PRO A 16 -45.76 -8.57 42.48
N LEU A 17 -44.56 -8.07 42.67
CA LEU A 17 -43.61 -7.87 41.58
C LEU A 17 -43.32 -9.25 40.95
N HIS A 18 -44.01 -9.62 39.88
CA HIS A 18 -43.66 -10.79 39.10
C HIS A 18 -42.19 -10.68 38.69
N PRO A 19 -41.35 -11.69 38.93
CA PRO A 19 -40.01 -11.69 38.35
C PRO A 19 -40.16 -11.65 36.83
N PRO A 20 -39.39 -10.79 36.13
CA PRO A 20 -39.46 -10.71 34.67
C PRO A 20 -39.32 -12.12 34.10
N SER A 21 -40.19 -12.47 33.15
CA SER A 21 -40.15 -13.76 32.51
C SER A 21 -38.82 -13.97 31.81
N ASN A 22 -38.33 -15.23 31.72
CA ASN A 22 -37.12 -15.54 30.96
C ASN A 22 -37.20 -15.09 29.49
N LEU A 23 -38.41 -14.87 28.96
CA LEU A 23 -38.69 -14.34 27.64
C LEU A 23 -38.32 -12.86 27.55
N ASP A 24 -38.68 -12.06 28.57
CA ASP A 24 -38.37 -10.62 28.61
C ASP A 24 -36.86 -10.36 28.66
N ALA A 25 -36.11 -11.17 29.41
CA ALA A 25 -34.66 -11.05 29.46
C ALA A 25 -33.99 -11.40 28.13
N ARG A 26 -34.46 -12.41 27.41
CA ARG A 26 -33.94 -12.79 26.08
C ARG A 26 -34.20 -11.72 25.04
N VAL A 27 -35.43 -11.21 24.99
CA VAL A 27 -35.80 -10.12 24.06
C VAL A 27 -34.93 -8.89 24.34
N ARG A 28 -34.71 -8.55 25.62
CA ARG A 28 -33.86 -7.40 26.00
C ARG A 28 -32.42 -7.59 25.52
N ILE A 29 -31.83 -8.76 25.70
CA ILE A 29 -30.46 -9.05 25.21
C ILE A 29 -30.37 -8.87 23.70
N VAL A 30 -31.36 -9.37 22.94
CA VAL A 30 -31.37 -9.25 21.48
C VAL A 30 -31.47 -7.78 21.05
N ILE A 31 -32.34 -6.98 21.66
CA ILE A 31 -32.49 -5.54 21.34
C ILE A 31 -31.17 -4.80 21.63
N LEU A 32 -30.58 -5.01 22.82
CA LEU A 32 -29.34 -4.33 23.21
C LEU A 32 -28.15 -4.79 22.36
N SER A 33 -28.17 -6.03 21.90
CA SER A 33 -27.18 -6.53 20.92
C SER A 33 -27.35 -5.91 19.55
N GLY A 34 -28.60 -5.68 19.11
CA GLY A 34 -28.89 -4.97 17.86
C GLY A 34 -28.43 -3.51 17.92
N ILE A 35 -28.60 -2.84 19.08
CA ILE A 35 -28.12 -1.50 19.34
C ILE A 35 -26.58 -1.47 19.20
N LEU A 36 -25.87 -2.38 19.86
CA LEU A 36 -24.41 -2.47 19.76
C LEU A 36 -23.92 -2.87 18.37
N PHE A 37 -24.67 -3.67 17.64
CA PHE A 37 -24.35 -3.98 16.23
C PHE A 37 -24.38 -2.73 15.37
N LEU A 38 -25.40 -1.88 15.49
CA LEU A 38 -25.49 -0.60 14.77
C LEU A 38 -24.38 0.38 15.19
N SER A 39 -24.10 0.45 16.49
CA SER A 39 -23.00 1.25 17.03
C SER A 39 -21.65 0.77 16.46
N GLY A 40 -21.41 -0.56 16.42
CA GLY A 40 -20.21 -1.15 15.82
C GLY A 40 -20.03 -0.81 14.35
N ILE A 41 -21.11 -0.79 13.55
CA ILE A 41 -21.07 -0.34 12.13
C ILE A 41 -20.53 1.08 12.06
N GLY A 42 -21.14 2.01 12.78
CA GLY A 42 -20.75 3.41 12.72
C GLY A 42 -19.38 3.67 13.29
N ALA A 43 -19.01 3.01 14.40
CA ALA A 43 -17.72 3.16 15.05
C ALA A 43 -16.56 2.80 14.12
N LEU A 44 -16.62 1.65 13.43
CA LEU A 44 -15.54 1.24 12.54
C LEU A 44 -15.47 2.09 11.26
N ILE A 45 -16.62 2.50 10.72
CA ILE A 45 -16.62 3.44 9.60
C ILE A 45 -15.92 4.75 10.01
N PHE A 46 -16.25 5.32 11.16
CA PHE A 46 -15.58 6.52 11.65
C PHE A 46 -14.08 6.31 11.86
N GLU A 47 -13.66 5.21 12.46
CA GLU A 47 -12.26 4.88 12.68
C GLU A 47 -11.48 4.85 11.36
N THR A 48 -12.00 4.17 10.34
CA THR A 48 -11.37 4.09 9.01
C THR A 48 -11.31 5.44 8.32
N LEU A 49 -12.37 6.25 8.41
CA LEU A 49 -12.38 7.61 7.85
C LEU A 49 -11.39 8.53 8.56
N TRP A 50 -11.34 8.49 9.90
CA TRP A 50 -10.41 9.32 10.68
C TRP A 50 -8.96 8.94 10.41
N LEU A 51 -8.65 7.65 10.32
CA LEU A 51 -7.29 7.19 9.99
C LEU A 51 -6.86 7.72 8.60
N ARG A 52 -7.74 7.61 7.61
CA ARG A 52 -7.47 8.09 6.24
C ARG A 52 -7.29 9.61 6.18
N LEU A 53 -8.21 10.38 6.76
CA LEU A 53 -8.15 11.85 6.76
C LEU A 53 -7.01 12.39 7.62
N SER A 54 -6.68 11.71 8.73
CA SER A 54 -5.52 12.07 9.54
C SER A 54 -4.21 11.87 8.77
N GLY A 55 -4.14 10.84 7.91
CA GLY A 55 -3.02 10.67 6.97
C GLY A 55 -2.84 11.86 6.03
N LEU A 56 -3.93 12.49 5.56
CA LEU A 56 -3.86 13.70 4.74
C LEU A 56 -3.40 14.93 5.53
N ALA A 57 -3.80 15.05 6.79
CA ALA A 57 -3.47 16.22 7.63
C ALA A 57 -2.07 16.13 8.27
N PHE A 58 -1.66 14.94 8.68
CA PHE A 58 -0.43 14.68 9.44
C PHE A 58 0.61 13.85 8.69
N GLY A 59 0.31 13.42 7.46
CA GLY A 59 1.13 12.53 6.64
C GLY A 59 0.86 11.05 6.88
N ASN A 60 1.15 10.24 5.85
CA ASN A 60 0.95 8.77 5.87
C ASN A 60 2.17 8.00 6.38
N SER A 61 3.14 8.67 7.02
CA SER A 61 4.28 7.97 7.60
C SER A 61 3.82 7.01 8.71
N ILE A 62 4.57 5.93 8.92
CA ILE A 62 4.28 4.98 10.01
C ILE A 62 4.22 5.67 11.37
N TRP A 63 5.10 6.65 11.60
CA TRP A 63 5.06 7.45 12.80
C TRP A 63 3.73 8.16 12.98
N ALA A 64 3.21 8.77 11.89
CA ALA A 64 1.91 9.45 11.94
C ALA A 64 0.76 8.45 12.17
N ALA A 65 0.75 7.32 11.47
CA ALA A 65 -0.25 6.27 11.67
C ALA A 65 -0.21 5.71 13.10
N ALA A 66 0.99 5.45 13.63
CA ALA A 66 1.17 4.97 15.01
C ALA A 66 0.68 5.99 16.05
N LEU A 67 0.95 7.29 15.83
CA LEU A 67 0.48 8.36 16.72
C LEU A 67 -1.06 8.46 16.73
N ILE A 68 -1.69 8.34 15.57
CA ILE A 68 -3.16 8.40 15.43
C ILE A 68 -3.81 7.19 16.11
N LEU A 69 -3.29 5.99 15.85
CA LEU A 69 -3.79 4.76 16.46
C LEU A 69 -3.60 4.79 17.99
N SER A 70 -2.45 5.26 18.47
CA SER A 70 -2.20 5.43 19.90
C SER A 70 -3.16 6.44 20.53
N SER A 71 -3.49 7.54 19.83
CA SER A 71 -4.47 8.55 20.28
C SER A 71 -5.87 7.94 20.39
N PHE A 72 -6.27 7.17 19.40
CA PHE A 72 -7.55 6.46 19.38
C PHE A 72 -7.65 5.47 20.55
N MET A 73 -6.64 4.61 20.70
CA MET A 73 -6.60 3.62 21.77
C MET A 73 -6.52 4.24 23.18
N ALA A 74 -5.80 5.36 23.33
CA ALA A 74 -5.72 6.08 24.58
C ALA A 74 -7.10 6.67 24.98
N GLY A 75 -7.87 7.19 24.02
CA GLY A 75 -9.24 7.63 24.27
C GLY A 75 -10.16 6.50 24.70
N LEU A 76 -10.12 5.34 24.01
CA LEU A 76 -10.86 4.14 24.43
C LEU A 76 -10.47 3.68 25.84
N ALA A 77 -9.17 3.66 26.14
CA ALA A 77 -8.67 3.31 27.48
C ALA A 77 -9.17 4.27 28.56
N LEU A 78 -9.19 5.58 28.26
CA LEU A 78 -9.74 6.60 29.17
C LEU A 78 -11.22 6.36 29.43
N GLY A 79 -12.02 6.06 28.39
CA GLY A 79 -13.45 5.73 28.53
C GLY A 79 -13.65 4.52 29.45
N ASN A 80 -12.88 3.46 29.25
CA ASN A 80 -12.91 2.27 30.11
C ASN A 80 -12.47 2.55 31.55
N ALA A 81 -11.48 3.43 31.74
CA ALA A 81 -11.04 3.84 33.07
C ALA A 81 -12.13 4.67 33.81
N ILE A 82 -12.83 5.55 33.07
CA ILE A 82 -13.98 6.30 33.60
C ILE A 82 -15.10 5.34 33.98
N ALA A 83 -15.40 4.33 33.18
CA ALA A 83 -16.39 3.31 33.49
C ALA A 83 -16.06 2.52 34.76
N ALA A 84 -14.80 2.25 35.02
CA ALA A 84 -14.36 1.59 36.24
C ALA A 84 -14.56 2.46 37.49
N SER A 85 -14.85 3.78 37.36
CA SER A 85 -15.09 4.67 38.50
C SER A 85 -16.55 4.64 38.97
N SER A 86 -16.78 4.92 40.25
CA SER A 86 -18.13 4.93 40.84
C SER A 86 -19.02 6.09 40.37
N ARG A 87 -18.44 7.13 39.69
CA ARG A 87 -19.16 8.35 39.27
C ARG A 87 -20.21 8.11 38.20
N VAL A 88 -19.95 7.16 37.28
CA VAL A 88 -20.83 6.85 36.14
C VAL A 88 -22.14 6.17 36.58
N ARG A 89 -22.14 5.46 37.69
CA ARG A 89 -23.32 4.73 38.23
C ARG A 89 -24.52 5.61 38.62
N ARG A 90 -24.36 6.92 38.68
CA ARG A 90 -25.44 7.87 39.02
C ARG A 90 -26.40 8.08 37.83
N TRP A 91 -26.02 7.68 36.65
CA TRP A 91 -26.78 7.90 35.43
C TRP A 91 -27.63 6.68 35.08
N ARG A 92 -28.80 6.89 34.46
CA ARG A 92 -29.62 5.81 33.89
C ARG A 92 -28.89 5.21 32.70
N PRO A 93 -28.61 3.91 32.66
CA PRO A 93 -27.70 3.30 31.70
C PRO A 93 -28.07 3.58 30.23
N LEU A 94 -29.33 3.39 29.82
CA LEU A 94 -29.75 3.58 28.42
C LEU A 94 -29.80 5.04 27.99
N HIS A 95 -30.17 5.96 28.90
CA HIS A 95 -30.14 7.40 28.57
C HIS A 95 -28.70 7.90 28.43
N PHE A 96 -27.81 7.44 29.30
CA PHE A 96 -26.40 7.79 29.23
C PHE A 96 -25.75 7.17 27.99
N TYR A 97 -26.07 5.92 27.66
CA TYR A 97 -25.64 5.28 26.40
C TYR A 97 -26.09 6.10 25.19
N ALA A 98 -27.35 6.49 25.11
CA ALA A 98 -27.85 7.30 24.00
C ALA A 98 -27.12 8.65 23.89
N LEU A 99 -26.80 9.30 25.01
CA LEU A 99 -25.98 10.51 25.02
C LEU A 99 -24.58 10.27 24.43
N LEU A 100 -23.93 9.16 24.83
CA LEU A 100 -22.61 8.77 24.31
C LEU A 100 -22.63 8.56 22.78
N GLU A 101 -23.65 7.86 22.27
CA GLU A 101 -23.82 7.62 20.83
C GLU A 101 -24.05 8.93 20.06
N VAL A 102 -24.86 9.85 20.58
CA VAL A 102 -25.05 11.18 19.98
C VAL A 102 -23.74 11.96 19.94
N LEU A 103 -22.94 11.90 21.01
CA LEU A 103 -21.60 12.52 21.01
C LEU A 103 -20.68 11.88 19.96
N VAL A 104 -20.68 10.55 19.84
CA VAL A 104 -19.90 9.83 18.80
C VAL A 104 -20.34 10.26 17.41
N ALA A 105 -21.64 10.33 17.13
CA ALA A 105 -22.17 10.76 15.83
C ALA A 105 -21.77 12.21 15.51
N TYR A 106 -21.97 13.13 16.47
CA TYR A 106 -21.68 14.55 16.29
C TYR A 106 -20.20 14.83 16.04
N PHE A 107 -19.34 14.36 16.96
CA PHE A 107 -17.89 14.56 16.82
C PHE A 107 -17.32 13.74 15.67
N GLY A 108 -17.87 12.54 15.44
CA GLY A 108 -17.49 11.68 14.33
C GLY A 108 -17.64 12.36 12.96
N CYS A 109 -18.79 12.92 12.71
CA CYS A 109 -19.04 13.70 11.49
C CYS A 109 -18.21 14.99 11.46
N THR A 110 -18.19 15.76 12.57
CA THR A 110 -17.45 17.03 12.64
C THR A 110 -15.96 16.85 12.31
N ILE A 111 -15.33 15.78 12.78
CA ILE A 111 -13.92 15.46 12.48
C ILE A 111 -13.73 15.22 10.98
N VAL A 112 -14.62 14.47 10.32
CA VAL A 112 -14.51 14.19 8.87
C VAL A 112 -14.61 15.48 8.03
N PHE A 113 -15.45 16.42 8.43
CA PHE A 113 -15.56 17.72 7.75
C PHE A 113 -14.42 18.69 8.10
N GLY A 114 -13.89 18.62 9.33
CA GLY A 114 -12.90 19.56 9.86
C GLY A 114 -11.44 19.18 9.54
N LEU A 115 -11.08 17.88 9.50
CA LEU A 115 -9.69 17.46 9.30
C LEU A 115 -9.06 17.98 7.99
N PRO A 116 -9.75 18.02 6.84
CA PRO A 116 -9.19 18.61 5.64
C PRO A 116 -8.82 20.09 5.77
N LEU A 117 -9.59 20.84 6.58
CA LEU A 117 -9.33 22.27 6.86
C LEU A 117 -8.15 22.46 7.81
N LEU A 118 -7.94 21.51 8.72
CA LEU A 118 -6.88 21.57 9.72
C LEU A 118 -5.49 21.62 9.09
N GLY A 119 -5.25 20.86 8.01
CA GLY A 119 -3.98 20.86 7.28
C GLY A 119 -3.60 22.26 6.79
N GLY A 120 -4.56 23.00 6.24
CA GLY A 120 -4.38 24.39 5.83
C GLY A 120 -4.14 25.35 7.00
N LEU A 121 -4.95 25.22 8.06
CA LEU A 121 -4.88 26.06 9.26
C LEU A 121 -3.55 25.89 10.01
N MET A 122 -3.05 24.67 10.09
CA MET A 122 -1.81 24.34 10.80
C MET A 122 -0.54 24.59 9.96
N ARG A 123 -0.66 24.88 8.68
CA ARG A 123 0.48 25.12 7.79
C ARG A 123 1.50 26.11 8.33
N PRO A 124 1.14 27.31 8.82
CA PRO A 124 2.11 28.26 9.37
C PRO A 124 2.88 27.67 10.57
N VAL A 125 2.19 26.91 11.41
CA VAL A 125 2.78 26.27 12.60
C VAL A 125 3.76 25.19 12.20
N TRP A 126 3.39 24.34 11.20
CA TRP A 126 4.28 23.33 10.68
C TRP A 126 5.55 23.92 10.07
N GLN A 127 5.42 25.03 9.33
CA GLN A 127 6.55 25.76 8.74
C GLN A 127 7.48 26.34 9.79
N MET A 128 6.92 26.95 10.83
CA MET A 128 7.70 27.52 11.93
C MET A 128 8.50 26.45 12.69
N LEU A 129 7.90 25.27 12.89
CA LEU A 129 8.50 24.17 13.65
C LEU A 129 9.30 23.19 12.79
N TRP A 130 9.42 23.43 11.48
CA TRP A 130 10.07 22.48 10.55
C TRP A 130 11.48 22.09 11.00
N ASN A 131 12.26 23.02 11.52
CA ASN A 131 13.63 22.76 11.98
C ASN A 131 13.70 22.10 13.37
N TYR A 132 12.57 21.95 14.07
CA TYR A 132 12.47 21.37 15.41
C TYR A 132 11.64 20.06 15.38
N GLN A 133 12.19 19.01 14.72
CA GLN A 133 11.49 17.77 14.46
C GLN A 133 10.84 17.09 15.71
N PRO A 134 11.50 17.00 16.89
CA PRO A 134 10.88 16.42 18.08
C PRO A 134 9.63 17.20 18.54
N THR A 135 9.70 18.55 18.51
CA THR A 135 8.60 19.42 18.88
C THR A 135 7.43 19.28 17.89
N LEU A 136 7.75 19.21 16.59
CA LEU A 136 6.77 19.01 15.52
C LEU A 136 6.03 17.67 15.71
N LEU A 137 6.75 16.56 15.97
CA LEU A 137 6.17 15.26 16.25
C LEU A 137 5.29 15.28 17.51
N GLY A 138 5.76 15.89 18.59
CA GLY A 138 5.00 16.04 19.84
C GLY A 138 3.71 16.83 19.63
N LEU A 139 3.76 17.94 18.87
CA LEU A 139 2.56 18.73 18.57
C LEU A 139 1.55 17.98 17.70
N ARG A 140 2.02 17.24 16.67
CA ARG A 140 1.16 16.37 15.85
C ARG A 140 0.42 15.35 16.72
N PHE A 141 1.12 14.71 17.66
CA PHE A 141 0.51 13.78 18.62
C PHE A 141 -0.56 14.47 19.49
N ILE A 142 -0.24 15.60 20.11
CA ILE A 142 -1.16 16.34 20.97
C ILE A 142 -2.42 16.74 20.20
N VAL A 143 -2.27 17.31 19.02
CA VAL A 143 -3.41 17.73 18.19
C VAL A 143 -4.28 16.52 17.79
N SER A 144 -3.67 15.43 17.30
CA SER A 144 -4.40 14.19 16.97
C SER A 144 -5.13 13.63 18.20
N PHE A 145 -4.46 13.60 19.35
CA PHE A 145 -5.03 13.08 20.59
C PHE A 145 -6.26 13.91 21.04
N LEU A 146 -6.13 15.23 21.05
CA LEU A 146 -7.23 16.11 21.48
C LEU A 146 -8.45 16.02 20.55
N ILE A 147 -8.23 15.91 19.24
CA ILE A 147 -9.31 15.78 18.26
C ILE A 147 -10.09 14.49 18.45
N LEU A 148 -9.38 13.37 18.66
CA LEU A 148 -9.99 12.05 18.78
C LEU A 148 -10.47 11.74 20.20
N LEU A 149 -10.03 12.47 21.22
CA LEU A 149 -10.24 12.16 22.63
C LEU A 149 -11.72 12.00 22.99
N VAL A 150 -12.58 12.95 22.58
CA VAL A 150 -13.99 12.95 22.99
C VAL A 150 -14.76 11.77 22.39
N PRO A 151 -14.78 11.55 21.06
CA PRO A 151 -15.56 10.44 20.51
C PRO A 151 -15.00 9.07 20.90
N THR A 152 -13.69 8.91 21.00
CA THR A 152 -13.09 7.61 21.39
C THR A 152 -13.32 7.30 22.87
N THR A 153 -13.29 8.32 23.75
CA THR A 153 -13.67 8.16 25.16
C THR A 153 -15.15 7.75 25.30
N ALA A 154 -16.05 8.37 24.54
CA ALA A 154 -17.45 7.99 24.51
C ALA A 154 -17.62 6.53 24.03
N MET A 155 -16.96 6.13 22.93
CA MET A 155 -16.97 4.73 22.47
C MET A 155 -16.48 3.75 23.53
N GLY A 156 -15.41 4.07 24.29
CA GLY A 156 -14.88 3.22 25.36
C GLY A 156 -15.85 3.02 26.52
N LEU A 157 -16.77 3.95 26.73
CA LEU A 157 -17.80 3.87 27.79
C LEU A 157 -19.02 3.02 27.39
N THR A 158 -19.34 2.84 26.11
CA THR A 158 -20.59 2.27 25.62
C THR A 158 -20.89 0.89 26.16
N LEU A 159 -19.98 -0.06 25.99
CA LEU A 159 -20.16 -1.45 26.45
C LEU A 159 -20.26 -1.58 27.98
N PRO A 160 -19.35 -0.98 28.79
CA PRO A 160 -19.47 -1.03 30.25
C PRO A 160 -20.75 -0.40 30.81
N VAL A 161 -21.25 0.67 30.19
CA VAL A 161 -22.50 1.33 30.58
C VAL A 161 -23.69 0.45 30.25
N LEU A 162 -23.73 -0.16 29.07
CA LEU A 162 -24.89 -0.97 28.66
C LEU A 162 -25.05 -2.24 29.49
N ILE A 163 -23.96 -2.83 29.98
CA ILE A 163 -24.00 -4.04 30.82
C ILE A 163 -24.65 -3.81 32.18
N GLU A 164 -24.80 -2.55 32.60
CA GLU A 164 -25.48 -2.14 33.83
C GLU A 164 -27.00 -2.06 33.68
N ASP A 165 -27.59 -2.40 32.52
CA ASP A 165 -29.04 -2.45 32.34
C ASP A 165 -29.69 -3.33 33.42
N PRO A 166 -30.75 -2.87 34.10
CA PRO A 166 -31.35 -3.60 35.25
C PRO A 166 -31.83 -5.00 34.95
N VAL A 167 -32.26 -5.26 33.70
CA VAL A 167 -32.67 -6.61 33.24
C VAL A 167 -31.45 -7.50 33.02
N LEU A 168 -30.39 -6.96 32.46
CA LEU A 168 -29.14 -7.71 32.23
C LEU A 168 -28.42 -8.10 33.52
N ARG A 169 -28.56 -7.31 34.59
CA ARG A 169 -27.97 -7.64 35.88
C ARG A 169 -28.46 -8.99 36.47
N ARG A 170 -29.63 -9.46 36.05
CA ARG A 170 -30.22 -10.74 36.50
C ARG A 170 -29.82 -11.93 35.61
N THR A 171 -29.15 -11.70 34.52
CA THR A 171 -28.73 -12.76 33.56
C THR A 171 -27.35 -13.29 33.86
N ASN A 172 -26.96 -14.43 33.23
CA ASN A 172 -25.60 -14.94 33.32
C ASN A 172 -24.62 -13.93 32.69
N PHE A 173 -23.65 -13.47 33.51
CA PHE A 173 -22.73 -12.43 33.09
C PHE A 173 -21.87 -12.81 31.88
N GLY A 174 -21.29 -14.02 31.88
CA GLY A 174 -20.46 -14.49 30.76
C GLY A 174 -21.25 -14.65 29.45
N HIS A 175 -22.52 -15.07 29.54
CA HIS A 175 -23.40 -15.11 28.38
C HIS A 175 -23.67 -13.69 27.86
N THR A 176 -24.02 -12.78 28.72
CA THR A 176 -24.35 -11.40 28.34
C THR A 176 -23.18 -10.67 27.72
N ILE A 177 -21.99 -10.68 28.38
CA ILE A 177 -20.82 -9.97 27.88
C ILE A 177 -20.36 -10.55 26.53
N GLY A 178 -20.36 -11.88 26.40
CA GLY A 178 -19.95 -12.53 25.15
C GLY A 178 -20.88 -12.21 23.98
N PHE A 179 -22.20 -12.16 24.23
CA PHE A 179 -23.17 -11.86 23.17
C PHE A 179 -23.15 -10.37 22.78
N LEU A 180 -23.09 -9.46 23.74
CA LEU A 180 -23.03 -8.02 23.49
C LEU A 180 -21.73 -7.63 22.76
N TYR A 181 -20.59 -8.10 23.27
CA TYR A 181 -19.28 -7.83 22.65
C TYR A 181 -19.17 -8.44 21.26
N GLY A 182 -19.64 -9.68 21.09
CA GLY A 182 -19.68 -10.35 19.77
C GLY A 182 -20.53 -9.61 18.77
N SER A 183 -21.73 -9.11 19.17
CA SER A 183 -22.62 -8.35 18.31
C SER A 183 -22.02 -7.01 17.88
N ASN A 184 -21.40 -6.28 18.81
CA ASN A 184 -20.67 -5.05 18.51
C ASN A 184 -19.55 -5.28 17.46
N THR A 185 -18.77 -6.36 17.66
CA THR A 185 -17.66 -6.70 16.75
C THR A 185 -18.16 -7.15 15.38
N LEU A 186 -19.29 -7.90 15.30
CA LEU A 186 -19.90 -8.24 14.01
C LEU A 186 -20.50 -7.00 13.32
N GLY A 187 -20.98 -6.03 14.08
CA GLY A 187 -21.34 -4.71 13.54
C GLY A 187 -20.14 -4.04 12.90
N ALA A 188 -18.97 -4.07 13.57
CA ALA A 188 -17.74 -3.54 13.02
C ALA A 188 -17.31 -4.25 11.72
N VAL A 189 -17.50 -5.60 11.60
CA VAL A 189 -17.30 -6.33 10.32
C VAL A 189 -18.17 -5.74 9.22
N ALA A 190 -19.47 -5.55 9.49
CA ALA A 190 -20.38 -4.95 8.52
C ALA A 190 -19.96 -3.53 8.16
N GLY A 191 -19.48 -2.73 9.14
CA GLY A 191 -18.94 -1.40 8.91
C GLY A 191 -17.71 -1.37 8.00
N ALA A 192 -16.75 -2.28 8.20
CA ALA A 192 -15.58 -2.41 7.36
C ALA A 192 -15.94 -2.73 5.90
N VAL A 193 -16.80 -3.74 5.72
CA VAL A 193 -17.21 -4.21 4.37
C VAL A 193 -18.07 -3.17 3.66
N LEU A 194 -19.07 -2.61 4.33
CA LEU A 194 -19.96 -1.61 3.73
C LEU A 194 -19.24 -0.28 3.50
N GLY A 195 -18.42 0.16 4.45
CA GLY A 195 -17.68 1.42 4.36
C GLY A 195 -16.74 1.45 3.16
N GLU A 196 -15.80 0.54 3.11
CA GLU A 196 -14.78 0.49 2.06
C GLU A 196 -15.32 -0.10 0.75
N GLY A 197 -16.19 -1.13 0.81
CA GLY A 197 -16.70 -1.82 -0.38
C GLY A 197 -17.79 -1.06 -1.14
N TYR A 198 -18.56 -0.20 -0.48
CA TYR A 198 -19.68 0.47 -1.12
C TYR A 198 -19.81 1.96 -0.80
N LEU A 199 -19.88 2.34 0.48
CA LEU A 199 -20.27 3.72 0.87
C LEU A 199 -19.27 4.78 0.41
N ILE A 200 -17.96 4.52 0.54
CA ILE A 200 -16.93 5.47 0.10
C ILE A 200 -16.96 5.66 -1.41
N GLY A 201 -17.21 4.59 -2.18
CA GLY A 201 -17.36 4.68 -3.63
C GLY A 201 -18.58 5.48 -4.06
N ALA A 202 -19.74 5.22 -3.43
CA ALA A 202 -21.02 5.83 -3.78
C ALA A 202 -21.16 7.29 -3.29
N PHE A 203 -20.74 7.57 -2.05
CA PHE A 203 -21.04 8.84 -1.38
C PHE A 203 -19.78 9.65 -0.99
N GLY A 204 -18.59 9.16 -1.29
CA GLY A 204 -17.32 9.74 -0.84
C GLY A 204 -17.16 9.68 0.68
N LEU A 205 -16.08 10.28 1.20
CA LEU A 205 -15.79 10.23 2.64
C LEU A 205 -16.83 10.98 3.49
N ARG A 206 -17.33 12.13 3.00
CA ARG A 206 -18.33 12.95 3.74
C ARG A 206 -19.68 12.26 3.82
N GLY A 207 -20.20 11.75 2.70
CA GLY A 207 -21.46 11.01 2.68
C GLY A 207 -21.41 9.72 3.50
N THR A 208 -20.28 9.02 3.47
CA THR A 208 -20.03 7.82 4.31
C THR A 208 -20.07 8.17 5.80
N SER A 209 -19.50 9.32 6.20
CA SER A 209 -19.56 9.76 7.61
C SER A 209 -20.98 10.06 8.07
N LEU A 210 -21.82 10.64 7.20
CA LEU A 210 -23.23 10.88 7.50
C LEU A 210 -24.01 9.57 7.64
N ALA A 211 -23.72 8.56 6.80
CA ALA A 211 -24.32 7.24 6.91
C ALA A 211 -23.91 6.54 8.23
N ALA A 212 -22.64 6.65 8.63
CA ALA A 212 -22.16 6.16 9.92
C ALA A 212 -22.86 6.88 11.08
N GLY A 213 -22.96 8.21 11.02
CA GLY A 213 -23.67 9.03 12.02
C GLY A 213 -25.15 8.63 12.15
N LEU A 214 -25.80 8.34 11.02
CA LEU A 214 -27.19 7.85 11.02
C LEU A 214 -27.31 6.48 11.73
N ALA A 215 -26.41 5.53 11.46
CA ALA A 215 -26.42 4.23 12.13
C ALA A 215 -26.26 4.37 13.66
N VAL A 216 -25.35 5.21 14.09
CA VAL A 216 -25.11 5.54 15.52
C VAL A 216 -26.31 6.26 16.16
N CYS A 217 -26.91 7.22 15.46
CA CYS A 217 -28.11 7.91 15.93
C CYS A 217 -29.33 6.97 16.02
N LEU A 218 -29.45 6.01 15.10
CA LEU A 218 -30.49 4.96 15.18
C LEU A 218 -30.27 4.09 16.43
N ALA A 219 -29.02 3.72 16.73
CA ALA A 219 -28.70 3.00 17.97
C ALA A 219 -29.12 3.79 19.21
N ALA A 220 -28.82 5.11 19.27
CA ALA A 220 -29.25 5.99 20.33
C ALA A 220 -30.78 6.08 20.44
N GLY A 221 -31.49 6.22 19.32
CA GLY A 221 -32.94 6.28 19.26
C GLY A 221 -33.61 5.00 19.78
N ILE A 222 -33.13 3.83 19.36
CA ILE A 222 -33.64 2.54 19.82
C ILE A 222 -33.36 2.37 21.32
N ALA A 223 -32.19 2.84 21.84
CA ALA A 223 -31.88 2.81 23.25
C ALA A 223 -32.87 3.65 24.08
N LEU A 224 -33.22 4.86 23.62
CA LEU A 224 -34.21 5.71 24.27
C LEU A 224 -35.61 5.10 24.25
N LEU A 225 -36.06 4.54 23.10
CA LEU A 225 -37.34 3.82 23.01
C LEU A 225 -37.40 2.63 23.97
N THR A 226 -36.29 1.88 24.05
CA THR A 226 -36.17 0.74 24.93
C THR A 226 -36.20 1.15 26.42
N ALA A 227 -35.65 2.31 26.77
CA ALA A 227 -35.75 2.88 28.09
C ALA A 227 -37.19 3.26 28.48
N GLY A 228 -37.96 3.77 27.54
CA GLY A 228 -39.37 4.13 27.74
C GLY A 228 -40.30 2.93 27.95
N ILE A 229 -40.12 1.84 27.22
CA ILE A 229 -40.93 0.63 27.29
C ILE A 229 -40.66 -0.17 28.58
N GLY A 230 -39.46 -0.12 29.14
CA GLY A 230 -39.03 -0.94 30.29
C GLY A 230 -39.37 -0.42 31.66
N GLY A 231 -40.19 0.63 31.77
CA GLY A 231 -40.68 1.14 33.08
C GLY A 231 -39.55 1.47 34.06
N ASP A 232 -38.71 2.41 33.71
CA ASP A 232 -37.59 2.92 34.57
C ASP A 232 -38.07 3.60 35.88
N ARG A 233 -39.36 3.43 36.21
CA ARG A 233 -40.01 4.06 37.40
C ARG A 233 -39.57 3.43 38.73
N GLY A 234 -38.87 2.30 38.67
CA GLY A 234 -38.39 1.62 39.91
C GLY A 234 -36.91 1.92 40.29
N ALA A 235 -36.17 2.69 39.46
CA ALA A 235 -34.72 2.87 39.70
C ALA A 235 -34.37 4.04 40.64
N LEU A 236 -35.35 4.78 41.19
CA LEU A 236 -35.13 5.88 42.13
C LEU A 236 -35.42 5.54 43.58
N ILE A 237 -35.66 4.28 43.93
CA ILE A 237 -35.67 3.86 45.33
C ILE A 237 -34.22 3.62 45.69
N PRO A 238 -33.62 4.39 46.57
CA PRO A 238 -32.38 3.99 47.21
C PRO A 238 -32.70 2.70 47.93
N GLU A 239 -32.25 1.57 47.44
CA GLU A 239 -32.14 0.38 48.30
C GLU A 239 -31.27 0.83 49.49
N GLU A 240 -31.91 1.09 50.64
CA GLU A 240 -31.21 1.09 51.90
C GLU A 240 -30.45 -0.21 51.98
N ARG A 241 -29.18 -0.13 51.66
CA ARG A 241 -28.26 -1.26 51.83
C ARG A 241 -28.10 -1.51 53.29
N THR A 242 -28.95 -2.32 53.85
CA THR A 242 -28.57 -3.13 55.03
C THR A 242 -27.47 -4.07 54.57
N PHE A 243 -26.29 -3.51 54.42
CA PHE A 243 -25.10 -4.34 54.39
C PHE A 243 -24.98 -5.03 55.75
N PRO A 244 -25.03 -6.37 55.81
CA PRO A 244 -24.40 -7.00 56.93
C PRO A 244 -22.94 -6.50 56.93
N LEU A 245 -22.44 -6.00 58.02
CA LEU A 245 -21.02 -5.66 58.24
C LEU A 245 -20.15 -6.86 57.79
N ARG A 246 -19.92 -6.94 56.51
CA ARG A 246 -18.84 -7.78 56.00
C ARG A 246 -17.58 -6.97 56.24
N LEU A 247 -16.79 -7.52 57.18
CA LEU A 247 -15.39 -7.23 57.37
C LEU A 247 -14.78 -6.75 56.07
N GLU A 248 -14.08 -5.62 56.10
CA GLU A 248 -13.27 -5.08 54.99
C GLU A 248 -12.37 -6.19 54.49
N VAL A 249 -12.86 -6.96 53.50
CA VAL A 249 -11.98 -7.80 52.71
C VAL A 249 -11.15 -6.81 51.89
N SER A 250 -9.93 -6.63 52.33
CA SER A 250 -8.91 -5.86 51.63
C SER A 250 -8.94 -6.25 50.13
N TYR A 251 -9.54 -5.40 49.33
CA TYR A 251 -9.75 -5.62 47.91
C TYR A 251 -8.41 -5.58 47.21
N ARG A 252 -7.81 -6.73 46.95
CA ARG A 252 -6.63 -6.81 46.08
C ARG A 252 -7.11 -7.13 44.65
N PRO A 253 -6.93 -6.18 43.71
CA PRO A 253 -7.28 -6.44 42.32
C PRO A 253 -6.57 -7.71 41.81
N PRO A 254 -7.21 -8.52 40.94
CA PRO A 254 -6.64 -9.77 40.44
C PRO A 254 -5.55 -9.51 39.38
N TRP A 255 -4.42 -8.93 39.80
CA TRP A 255 -3.33 -8.46 38.96
C TRP A 255 -2.86 -9.49 37.91
N ARG A 256 -2.91 -10.78 38.24
CA ARG A 256 -2.53 -11.84 37.29
C ARG A 256 -3.47 -11.88 36.10
N LEU A 257 -4.79 -11.82 36.31
CA LEU A 257 -5.77 -11.83 35.25
C LEU A 257 -5.74 -10.51 34.42
N LEU A 258 -5.48 -9.37 35.09
CA LEU A 258 -5.32 -8.10 34.44
C LEU A 258 -4.06 -8.08 33.55
N PHE A 259 -2.95 -8.67 34.06
CA PHE A 259 -1.73 -8.82 33.24
C PHE A 259 -1.95 -9.76 32.03
N VAL A 260 -2.72 -10.84 32.22
CA VAL A 260 -3.12 -11.73 31.12
C VAL A 260 -4.00 -10.98 30.11
N SER A 261 -4.92 -10.13 30.58
CA SER A 261 -5.73 -9.27 29.70
C SER A 261 -4.87 -8.32 28.88
N PHE A 262 -3.90 -7.65 29.50
CA PHE A 262 -2.92 -6.80 28.81
C PHE A 262 -2.11 -7.60 27.80
N GLY A 263 -1.57 -8.74 28.21
CA GLY A 263 -0.73 -9.60 27.35
C GLY A 263 -1.48 -10.16 26.16
N THR A 264 -2.73 -10.60 26.33
CA THR A 264 -3.54 -11.10 25.20
C THR A 264 -3.87 -9.99 24.19
N GLY A 265 -4.20 -8.79 24.66
CA GLY A 265 -4.39 -7.63 23.78
C GLY A 265 -3.12 -7.25 23.02
N CYS A 266 -1.98 -7.19 23.72
CA CYS A 266 -0.69 -6.85 23.14
C CYS A 266 -0.26 -7.88 22.07
N ILE A 267 -0.28 -9.17 22.41
CA ILE A 267 0.13 -10.24 21.50
C ILE A 267 -0.79 -10.32 20.29
N PHE A 268 -2.10 -10.16 20.47
CA PHE A 268 -3.06 -10.26 19.37
C PHE A 268 -2.87 -9.14 18.34
N LEU A 269 -2.75 -7.89 18.78
CA LEU A 269 -2.49 -6.77 17.87
C LEU A 269 -1.06 -6.79 17.30
N CYS A 270 -0.08 -7.34 18.02
CA CYS A 270 1.23 -7.69 17.45
C CYS A 270 1.08 -8.65 16.26
N LEU A 271 0.34 -9.75 16.45
CA LEU A 271 0.09 -10.76 15.40
C LEU A 271 -0.67 -10.17 14.23
N GLU A 272 -1.63 -9.27 14.46
CA GLU A 272 -2.37 -8.60 13.39
C GLU A 272 -1.43 -7.84 12.46
N VAL A 273 -0.50 -7.05 12.99
CA VAL A 273 0.52 -6.34 12.21
C VAL A 273 1.44 -7.32 11.48
N ILE A 274 1.88 -8.38 12.15
CA ILE A 274 2.76 -9.41 11.57
C ILE A 274 2.07 -10.13 10.42
N TRP A 275 0.81 -10.55 10.61
CA TRP A 275 0.03 -11.22 9.55
C TRP A 275 -0.26 -10.30 8.38
N PHE A 276 -0.61 -9.05 8.64
CA PHE A 276 -0.83 -8.06 7.59
C PHE A 276 0.42 -7.89 6.71
N ARG A 277 1.59 -7.76 7.33
CA ARG A 277 2.88 -7.68 6.63
C ARG A 277 3.15 -8.92 5.77
N PHE A 278 2.88 -10.10 6.31
CA PHE A 278 3.08 -11.36 5.60
C PHE A 278 2.14 -11.50 4.40
N LEU A 279 0.85 -11.19 4.58
CA LEU A 279 -0.12 -11.29 3.50
C LEU A 279 0.19 -10.33 2.33
N ARG A 280 0.80 -9.17 2.60
CA ARG A 280 1.25 -8.25 1.55
C ARG A 280 2.30 -8.84 0.60
N LEU A 281 2.88 -9.98 0.90
CA LEU A 281 3.73 -10.75 -0.03
C LEU A 281 2.92 -11.50 -1.09
N TYR A 282 1.64 -11.72 -0.85
CA TYR A 282 0.74 -12.52 -1.69
C TYR A 282 -0.42 -11.72 -2.27
N VAL A 283 -0.67 -10.53 -1.76
CA VAL A 283 -1.84 -9.71 -2.04
C VAL A 283 -1.42 -8.29 -2.34
N ALA A 284 -2.06 -7.68 -3.34
CA ALA A 284 -1.84 -6.28 -3.65
C ALA A 284 -2.17 -5.38 -2.44
N SER A 285 -1.31 -4.40 -2.18
CA SER A 285 -1.45 -3.45 -1.06
C SER A 285 -2.53 -2.40 -1.37
N SER A 286 -3.81 -2.82 -1.42
CA SER A 286 -4.94 -1.92 -1.65
C SER A 286 -5.73 -1.65 -0.36
N PRO A 287 -6.48 -0.54 -0.27
CA PRO A 287 -7.38 -0.27 0.86
C PRO A 287 -8.45 -1.35 1.05
N THR A 288 -8.97 -1.92 -0.04
CA THR A 288 -9.94 -3.03 0.00
C THR A 288 -9.31 -4.30 0.57
N ALA A 289 -8.05 -4.60 0.23
CA ALA A 289 -7.35 -5.75 0.82
C ALA A 289 -7.23 -5.59 2.34
N PHE A 290 -6.88 -4.41 2.82
CA PHE A 290 -6.84 -4.11 4.26
C PHE A 290 -8.21 -4.30 4.92
N ALA A 291 -9.28 -3.76 4.33
CA ALA A 291 -10.62 -3.87 4.88
C ALA A 291 -11.10 -5.33 4.98
N ILE A 292 -10.79 -6.17 3.96
CA ILE A 292 -11.13 -7.59 3.97
C ILE A 292 -10.36 -8.32 5.07
N MET A 293 -9.05 -8.10 5.21
CA MET A 293 -8.24 -8.69 6.27
C MET A 293 -8.77 -8.33 7.66
N LEU A 294 -9.06 -7.05 7.88
CA LEU A 294 -9.65 -6.56 9.13
C LEU A 294 -11.02 -7.19 9.39
N ALA A 295 -11.87 -7.29 8.37
CA ALA A 295 -13.18 -7.93 8.49
C ALA A 295 -13.07 -9.41 8.90
N VAL A 296 -12.08 -10.15 8.38
CA VAL A 296 -11.84 -11.56 8.76
C VAL A 296 -11.39 -11.67 10.22
N VAL A 297 -10.49 -10.80 10.67
CA VAL A 297 -10.04 -10.75 12.07
C VAL A 297 -11.20 -10.45 13.01
N LEU A 298 -11.97 -9.40 12.73
CA LEU A 298 -13.12 -9.01 13.53
C LEU A 298 -14.23 -10.07 13.50
N ALA A 299 -14.45 -10.73 12.36
CA ALA A 299 -15.41 -11.85 12.26
C ALA A 299 -15.00 -13.01 13.18
N GLY A 300 -13.71 -13.34 13.22
CA GLY A 300 -13.16 -14.32 14.15
C GLY A 300 -13.45 -13.96 15.61
N ILE A 301 -13.12 -12.72 16.01
CA ILE A 301 -13.37 -12.22 17.38
C ILE A 301 -14.87 -12.24 17.71
N GLY A 302 -15.72 -11.73 16.80
CA GLY A 302 -17.18 -11.67 17.01
C GLY A 302 -17.80 -13.04 17.17
N LEU A 303 -17.49 -13.97 16.25
CA LEU A 303 -18.00 -15.35 16.30
C LEU A 303 -17.45 -16.12 17.50
N GLY A 304 -16.19 -15.91 17.87
CA GLY A 304 -15.59 -16.48 19.07
C GLY A 304 -16.29 -16.04 20.35
N SER A 305 -16.63 -14.74 20.42
CA SER A 305 -17.36 -14.17 21.57
C SER A 305 -18.78 -14.71 21.68
N ILE A 306 -19.47 -14.89 20.56
CA ILE A 306 -20.79 -15.53 20.52
C ILE A 306 -20.69 -17.01 20.92
N ALA A 307 -19.64 -17.71 20.46
CA ALA A 307 -19.40 -19.10 20.89
C ALA A 307 -19.16 -19.20 22.39
N ALA A 308 -18.35 -18.30 22.97
CA ALA A 308 -18.18 -18.21 24.41
C ALA A 308 -19.49 -17.97 25.14
N SER A 309 -20.31 -17.04 24.66
CA SER A 309 -21.66 -16.75 25.16
C SER A 309 -22.54 -18.01 25.22
N ALA A 310 -22.59 -18.79 24.13
CA ALA A 310 -23.35 -20.03 24.05
C ALA A 310 -22.84 -21.11 25.04
N ILE A 311 -21.52 -21.17 25.25
CA ILE A 311 -20.92 -22.10 26.24
C ILE A 311 -21.29 -21.67 27.66
N TYR A 312 -21.21 -20.38 28.00
CA TYR A 312 -21.58 -19.84 29.31
C TYR A 312 -23.06 -20.04 29.64
N GLN A 313 -23.93 -19.97 28.64
CA GLN A 313 -25.36 -20.25 28.81
C GLN A 313 -25.62 -21.69 29.26
N ARG A 314 -24.85 -22.67 28.74
CA ARG A 314 -25.06 -24.10 28.97
C ARG A 314 -24.24 -24.66 30.16
N ARG A 315 -23.04 -24.15 30.38
CA ARG A 315 -22.04 -24.73 31.28
C ARG A 315 -21.15 -23.69 31.98
N SER A 316 -21.76 -22.78 32.71
CA SER A 316 -21.16 -21.58 33.30
C SER A 316 -19.79 -21.77 34.01
N ALA A 317 -19.59 -22.86 34.78
CA ALA A 317 -18.38 -23.04 35.55
C ALA A 317 -17.19 -23.66 34.80
N ARG A 318 -17.39 -24.24 33.61
CA ARG A 318 -16.34 -25.03 32.96
C ARG A 318 -15.36 -24.17 32.17
N LEU A 319 -15.80 -23.06 31.57
CA LEU A 319 -14.94 -22.23 30.70
C LEU A 319 -13.85 -21.49 31.49
N ASN A 320 -14.17 -21.12 32.74
CA ASN A 320 -13.24 -20.42 33.63
C ASN A 320 -11.96 -21.25 33.94
N HIS A 321 -12.10 -22.57 34.02
CA HIS A 321 -10.98 -23.49 34.26
C HIS A 321 -10.20 -23.85 33.00
N LEU A 322 -10.74 -23.51 31.82
CA LEU A 322 -10.11 -23.79 30.50
C LEU A 322 -9.21 -22.66 29.98
N LEU A 323 -9.09 -21.55 30.72
CA LEU A 323 -8.29 -20.40 30.29
C LEU A 323 -6.83 -20.74 29.90
N PRO A 324 -6.09 -21.58 30.68
CA PRO A 324 -4.75 -22.03 30.31
C PRO A 324 -4.75 -22.83 28.98
N VAL A 325 -5.77 -23.69 28.80
CA VAL A 325 -5.93 -24.50 27.55
C VAL A 325 -6.17 -23.59 26.35
N LEU A 326 -7.05 -22.59 26.47
CA LEU A 326 -7.36 -21.65 25.41
C LEU A 326 -6.12 -20.85 24.97
N LEU A 327 -5.28 -20.41 25.92
CA LEU A 327 -4.04 -19.71 25.64
C LEU A 327 -3.03 -20.58 24.88
N LEU A 328 -2.89 -21.87 25.28
CA LEU A 328 -2.00 -22.80 24.58
C LEU A 328 -2.53 -23.16 23.18
N VAL A 329 -3.83 -23.34 23.04
CA VAL A 329 -4.45 -23.58 21.71
C VAL A 329 -4.25 -22.35 20.80
N ALA A 330 -4.31 -21.12 21.35
CA ALA A 330 -4.00 -19.91 20.58
C ALA A 330 -2.52 -19.88 20.10
N ALA A 331 -1.57 -20.26 20.99
CA ALA A 331 -0.17 -20.40 20.63
C ALA A 331 0.04 -21.42 19.49
N ILE A 332 -0.54 -22.61 19.64
CA ILE A 332 -0.47 -23.67 18.61
C ILE A 332 -1.11 -23.20 17.29
N SER A 333 -2.30 -22.56 17.36
CA SER A 333 -2.99 -22.07 16.17
C SER A 333 -2.18 -21.02 15.42
N ALA A 334 -1.48 -20.13 16.14
CA ALA A 334 -0.61 -19.12 15.51
C ALA A 334 0.56 -19.77 14.75
N LEU A 335 1.15 -20.84 15.29
CA LEU A 335 2.23 -21.57 14.60
C LEU A 335 1.71 -22.40 13.42
N LEU A 336 0.59 -23.11 13.60
CA LEU A 336 0.02 -23.98 12.57
C LEU A 336 -0.56 -23.21 11.40
N SER A 337 -1.18 -22.04 11.63
CA SER A 337 -1.72 -21.22 10.54
C SER A 337 -0.61 -20.73 9.59
N TYR A 338 0.58 -20.45 10.11
CA TYR A 338 1.75 -20.17 9.29
C TYR A 338 2.30 -21.41 8.59
N LEU A 339 2.43 -22.52 9.32
CA LEU A 339 2.99 -23.79 8.82
C LEU A 339 2.17 -24.33 7.63
N PHE A 340 0.85 -24.24 7.71
CA PHE A 340 -0.08 -24.75 6.68
C PHE A 340 -0.67 -23.64 5.78
N PHE A 341 -0.01 -22.49 5.73
CA PHE A 341 -0.48 -21.38 4.89
C PHE A 341 -0.50 -21.76 3.40
N PRO A 342 -1.64 -21.61 2.70
CA PRO A 342 -1.81 -22.11 1.34
C PRO A 342 -1.42 -21.09 0.25
N GLY A 343 -0.62 -20.09 0.55
CA GLY A 343 -0.32 -18.96 -0.34
C GLY A 343 0.23 -19.39 -1.69
N GLU A 344 1.22 -20.26 -1.71
CA GLU A 344 1.87 -20.78 -2.94
C GLU A 344 0.89 -21.57 -3.83
N LEU A 345 0.03 -22.39 -3.21
CA LEU A 345 -0.98 -23.19 -3.93
C LEU A 345 -2.03 -22.29 -4.61
N ILE A 346 -2.43 -21.22 -3.92
CA ILE A 346 -3.42 -20.28 -4.45
C ILE A 346 -2.79 -19.46 -5.57
N GLN A 347 -1.58 -18.97 -5.41
CA GLN A 347 -0.87 -18.26 -6.46
C GLN A 347 -0.64 -19.11 -7.71
N ALA A 348 -0.22 -20.35 -7.55
CA ALA A 348 -0.03 -21.27 -8.69
C ALA A 348 -1.31 -21.48 -9.52
N ARG A 349 -2.49 -21.39 -8.90
CA ARG A 349 -3.78 -21.55 -9.58
C ARG A 349 -4.37 -20.26 -10.16
N THR A 350 -4.01 -19.11 -9.63
CA THR A 350 -4.71 -17.84 -9.89
C THR A 350 -3.82 -16.75 -10.46
N GLY A 351 -2.51 -17.04 -10.64
CA GLY A 351 -1.52 -16.04 -11.03
C GLY A 351 -0.90 -15.31 -9.84
N LEU A 352 0.03 -14.40 -10.15
CA LEU A 352 1.01 -13.83 -9.21
C LEU A 352 0.46 -12.99 -8.07
N PHE A 353 -0.72 -12.40 -8.22
CA PHE A 353 -1.30 -11.54 -7.20
C PHE A 353 -2.76 -11.92 -6.95
N GLY A 354 -3.12 -12.12 -5.67
CA GLY A 354 -4.50 -12.19 -5.24
C GLY A 354 -5.14 -10.81 -5.39
N LEU A 355 -5.66 -10.50 -6.57
CA LEU A 355 -6.36 -9.25 -6.86
C LEU A 355 -7.85 -9.34 -6.53
N ARG A 356 -8.42 -10.55 -6.52
CA ARG A 356 -9.86 -10.75 -6.30
C ARG A 356 -10.16 -10.82 -4.80
N TRP A 357 -11.21 -10.14 -4.36
CA TRP A 357 -11.63 -10.06 -2.96
C TRP A 357 -11.76 -11.44 -2.26
N TRP A 358 -12.26 -12.48 -2.96
CA TRP A 358 -12.42 -13.82 -2.38
C TRP A 358 -11.07 -14.53 -2.14
N GLN A 359 -10.05 -14.27 -2.95
CA GLN A 359 -8.68 -14.80 -2.75
C GLN A 359 -8.06 -14.18 -1.49
N ILE A 360 -8.21 -12.86 -1.35
CA ILE A 360 -7.75 -12.13 -0.16
C ILE A 360 -8.44 -12.67 1.09
N ALA A 361 -9.77 -12.87 1.02
CA ALA A 361 -10.55 -13.42 2.13
C ALA A 361 -10.09 -14.84 2.50
N LEU A 362 -9.87 -15.72 1.51
CA LEU A 362 -9.44 -17.10 1.75
C LEU A 362 -8.05 -17.17 2.42
N LEU A 363 -7.09 -16.39 1.92
CA LEU A 363 -5.75 -16.30 2.51
C LEU A 363 -5.81 -15.75 3.93
N SER A 364 -6.62 -14.71 4.17
CA SER A 364 -6.81 -14.11 5.50
C SER A 364 -7.47 -15.08 6.47
N ILE A 365 -8.50 -15.84 6.03
CA ILE A 365 -9.15 -16.85 6.85
C ILE A 365 -8.15 -17.94 7.27
N ALA A 366 -7.34 -18.43 6.33
CA ALA A 366 -6.37 -19.48 6.65
C ALA A 366 -5.33 -19.03 7.69
N LEU A 367 -4.88 -17.78 7.62
CA LEU A 367 -3.80 -17.27 8.47
C LEU A 367 -4.30 -16.69 9.81
N MET A 368 -5.35 -15.87 9.77
CA MET A 368 -5.74 -15.01 10.91
C MET A 368 -6.94 -15.53 11.68
N PHE A 369 -7.93 -16.13 11.01
CA PHE A 369 -9.22 -16.47 11.60
C PHE A 369 -9.13 -17.46 12.79
N PRO A 370 -8.29 -18.52 12.78
CA PRO A 370 -8.22 -19.46 13.90
C PRO A 370 -7.84 -18.79 15.24
N VAL A 371 -6.82 -17.93 15.23
CA VAL A 371 -6.37 -17.21 16.43
C VAL A 371 -7.35 -16.12 16.82
N ALA A 372 -7.95 -15.43 15.84
CA ALA A 372 -8.97 -14.42 16.09
C ALA A 372 -10.22 -15.00 16.77
N LEU A 373 -10.65 -16.18 16.34
CA LEU A 373 -11.76 -16.92 16.97
C LEU A 373 -11.45 -17.24 18.46
N LEU A 374 -10.24 -17.71 18.74
CA LEU A 374 -9.79 -18.02 20.10
C LEU A 374 -9.66 -16.75 20.95
N SER A 375 -9.16 -15.67 20.39
CA SER A 375 -9.10 -14.36 21.07
C SER A 375 -10.50 -13.86 21.44
N GLY A 376 -11.49 -14.06 20.55
CA GLY A 376 -12.90 -13.78 20.82
C GLY A 376 -13.48 -14.60 21.98
N ILE A 377 -13.02 -15.84 22.19
CA ILE A 377 -13.41 -16.67 23.34
C ILE A 377 -12.67 -16.24 24.61
N LEU A 378 -11.39 -15.88 24.49
CA LEU A 378 -10.53 -15.51 25.63
C LEU A 378 -11.03 -14.25 26.36
N PHE A 379 -11.42 -13.20 25.63
CA PHE A 379 -11.79 -11.93 26.24
C PHE A 379 -13.00 -12.06 27.23
N PRO A 380 -14.18 -12.60 26.84
CA PRO A 380 -15.29 -12.82 27.77
C PRO A 380 -14.91 -13.77 28.96
N SER A 381 -14.01 -14.72 28.68
CA SER A 381 -13.54 -15.64 29.71
C SER A 381 -12.69 -14.93 30.76
N ILE A 382 -11.79 -14.04 30.39
CA ILE A 382 -10.98 -13.23 31.31
C ILE A 382 -11.89 -12.27 32.09
N VAL A 383 -12.80 -11.54 31.41
CA VAL A 383 -13.74 -10.60 32.07
C VAL A 383 -14.58 -11.34 33.15
N THR A 384 -15.08 -12.55 32.84
CA THR A 384 -15.90 -13.33 33.76
C THR A 384 -15.08 -13.81 34.97
N ASN A 385 -13.82 -14.19 34.78
CA ASN A 385 -12.92 -14.56 35.86
C ASN A 385 -12.57 -13.36 36.77
N VAL A 386 -12.37 -12.19 36.17
CA VAL A 386 -12.16 -10.93 36.92
C VAL A 386 -13.41 -10.57 37.70
N GLN A 387 -14.61 -10.70 37.12
CA GLN A 387 -15.88 -10.42 37.79
C GLN A 387 -16.12 -11.35 39.00
N ALA A 388 -15.74 -12.62 38.90
CA ALA A 388 -15.82 -13.54 40.04
C ALA A 388 -14.94 -13.10 41.21
N SER A 389 -13.86 -12.37 40.95
CA SER A 389 -12.95 -11.83 41.97
C SER A 389 -13.37 -10.46 42.48
N VAL A 390 -13.92 -9.60 41.61
CA VAL A 390 -14.24 -8.20 41.86
C VAL A 390 -15.68 -8.03 42.39
N GLY A 391 -16.60 -8.88 41.93
CA GLY A 391 -18.02 -8.86 42.30
C GLY A 391 -18.86 -7.84 41.53
N ASP A 392 -18.28 -6.78 41.02
CA ASP A 392 -18.96 -5.68 40.32
C ASP A 392 -18.80 -5.81 38.79
N ARG A 393 -19.92 -5.79 38.03
CA ARG A 393 -19.92 -6.06 36.58
C ARG A 393 -19.27 -4.95 35.78
N MET A 394 -19.66 -3.72 36.08
CA MET A 394 -19.17 -2.56 35.35
C MET A 394 -17.67 -2.33 35.61
N ASN A 395 -17.27 -2.37 36.86
CA ASN A 395 -15.87 -2.22 37.22
C ASN A 395 -15.02 -3.36 36.63
N SER A 396 -15.49 -4.61 36.69
CA SER A 396 -14.79 -5.76 36.11
C SER A 396 -14.63 -5.63 34.61
N THR A 397 -15.70 -5.21 33.91
CA THR A 397 -15.66 -4.96 32.46
C THR A 397 -14.71 -3.81 32.17
N GLY A 398 -14.89 -2.66 32.84
CA GLY A 398 -14.06 -1.46 32.58
C GLY A 398 -12.58 -1.70 32.81
N ILE A 399 -12.18 -2.31 33.95
CA ILE A 399 -10.77 -2.54 34.26
C ILE A 399 -10.14 -3.62 33.36
N THR A 400 -10.88 -4.67 33.01
CA THR A 400 -10.36 -5.72 32.11
C THR A 400 -10.18 -5.17 30.70
N THR A 401 -11.16 -4.41 30.20
CA THR A 401 -11.08 -3.76 28.88
C THR A 401 -9.98 -2.71 28.87
N LEU A 402 -9.81 -1.92 29.95
CA LEU A 402 -8.72 -0.96 30.07
C LEU A 402 -7.35 -1.64 29.86
N PHE A 403 -7.08 -2.74 30.61
CA PHE A 403 -5.81 -3.45 30.46
C PHE A 403 -5.65 -4.10 29.09
N ASN A 404 -6.71 -4.66 28.53
CA ASN A 404 -6.69 -5.23 27.18
C ASN A 404 -6.40 -4.16 26.12
N THR A 405 -7.08 -3.01 26.19
CA THR A 405 -6.89 -1.89 25.25
C THR A 405 -5.49 -1.27 25.40
N ALA A 406 -4.98 -1.15 26.63
CA ALA A 406 -3.61 -0.68 26.86
C ALA A 406 -2.59 -1.64 26.21
N GLY A 407 -2.80 -2.96 26.36
CA GLY A 407 -1.99 -3.96 25.66
C GLY A 407 -2.11 -3.85 24.15
N ALA A 408 -3.32 -3.72 23.64
CA ALA A 408 -3.61 -3.52 22.21
C ALA A 408 -2.95 -2.27 21.64
N ALA A 409 -2.82 -1.18 22.42
CA ALA A 409 -2.09 0.02 22.00
C ALA A 409 -0.58 -0.20 21.88
N VAL A 410 0.00 -1.02 22.74
CA VAL A 410 1.45 -1.32 22.76
C VAL A 410 1.83 -2.32 21.66
N GLY A 411 0.95 -3.28 21.35
CA GLY A 411 1.22 -4.38 20.42
C GLY A 411 1.72 -3.94 19.04
N PRO A 412 0.99 -3.10 18.30
CA PRO A 412 1.40 -2.62 16.99
C PRO A 412 2.71 -1.84 17.00
N LEU A 413 2.96 -1.03 18.04
CA LEU A 413 4.22 -0.30 18.21
C LEU A 413 5.39 -1.27 18.40
N LEU A 414 5.21 -2.26 19.26
CA LEU A 414 6.21 -3.31 19.51
C LEU A 414 6.50 -4.10 18.23
N ALA A 415 5.46 -4.50 17.48
CA ALA A 415 5.61 -5.23 16.22
C ALA A 415 6.36 -4.41 15.17
N SER A 416 5.91 -3.18 14.90
CA SER A 416 6.41 -2.35 13.79
C SER A 416 7.81 -1.78 14.05
N PHE A 417 8.10 -1.33 15.27
CA PHE A 417 9.34 -0.62 15.56
C PHE A 417 10.44 -1.47 16.20
N VAL A 418 10.09 -2.61 16.80
CA VAL A 418 11.04 -3.45 17.54
C VAL A 418 11.17 -4.84 16.93
N LEU A 419 10.05 -5.58 16.82
CA LEU A 419 10.12 -6.99 16.46
C LEU A 419 10.45 -7.19 14.98
N LEU A 420 9.66 -6.63 14.07
CA LEU A 420 9.88 -6.81 12.63
C LEU A 420 11.24 -6.30 12.17
N PRO A 421 11.68 -5.07 12.50
CA PRO A 421 13.00 -4.60 12.10
C PRO A 421 14.18 -5.31 12.80
N GLY A 422 13.97 -5.76 14.05
CA GLY A 422 15.03 -6.34 14.89
C GLY A 422 15.27 -7.82 14.67
N ILE A 423 14.19 -8.62 14.65
CA ILE A 423 14.27 -10.08 14.58
C ILE A 423 13.54 -10.69 13.37
N GLY A 424 12.87 -9.87 12.60
CA GLY A 424 12.16 -10.26 11.39
C GLY A 424 10.84 -10.96 11.66
N TYR A 425 10.13 -11.24 10.56
CA TYR A 425 8.78 -11.76 10.56
C TYR A 425 8.64 -13.06 11.35
N GLN A 426 9.46 -14.05 11.05
CA GLN A 426 9.31 -15.42 11.55
C GLN A 426 9.55 -15.52 13.06
N TRP A 427 10.61 -14.88 13.56
CA TRP A 427 10.93 -14.84 14.98
C TRP A 427 9.91 -14.04 15.78
N SER A 428 9.35 -12.98 15.17
CA SER A 428 8.27 -12.20 15.77
C SER A 428 7.01 -13.04 15.99
N LEU A 429 6.64 -13.88 15.01
CA LEU A 429 5.52 -14.81 15.11
C LEU A 429 5.74 -15.84 16.24
N ILE A 430 6.94 -16.42 16.26
CA ILE A 430 7.32 -17.41 17.30
C ILE A 430 7.28 -16.76 18.68
N LEU A 431 7.78 -15.53 18.84
CA LEU A 431 7.77 -14.81 20.12
C LEU A 431 6.34 -14.53 20.59
N CYS A 432 5.44 -14.17 19.69
CA CYS A 432 4.02 -13.99 20.01
C CYS A 432 3.36 -15.31 20.46
N ALA A 433 3.63 -16.41 19.76
CA ALA A 433 3.13 -17.73 20.15
C ALA A 433 3.69 -18.17 21.53
N ALA A 434 5.00 -17.98 21.76
CA ALA A 434 5.62 -18.22 23.06
C ALA A 434 5.01 -17.34 24.17
N GLY A 435 4.67 -16.08 23.84
CA GLY A 435 3.98 -15.17 24.75
C GLY A 435 2.63 -15.72 25.21
N TYR A 436 1.78 -16.22 24.30
CA TYR A 436 0.53 -16.90 24.68
C TYR A 436 0.78 -18.11 25.57
N ALA A 437 1.78 -18.94 25.25
CA ALA A 437 2.12 -20.10 26.05
C ALA A 437 2.59 -19.68 27.45
N LEU A 438 3.42 -18.65 27.59
CA LEU A 438 3.87 -18.13 28.88
C LEU A 438 2.72 -17.57 29.75
N LEU A 439 1.77 -16.84 29.10
CA LEU A 439 0.60 -16.34 29.81
C LEU A 439 -0.24 -17.48 30.42
N SER A 440 -0.24 -18.68 29.81
CA SER A 440 -0.94 -19.85 30.37
C SER A 440 -0.43 -20.24 31.74
N ILE A 441 0.88 -20.03 32.04
CA ILE A 441 1.50 -20.34 33.34
C ILE A 441 0.96 -19.42 34.44
N LEU A 442 0.70 -18.16 34.14
CA LEU A 442 0.19 -17.17 35.09
C LEU A 442 -1.22 -17.48 35.57
N VAL A 443 -1.99 -18.19 34.77
CA VAL A 443 -3.40 -18.54 35.05
C VAL A 443 -3.53 -19.92 35.71
N THR A 444 -2.46 -20.71 35.66
CA THR A 444 -2.43 -22.03 36.31
C THR A 444 -2.30 -21.85 37.81
N ASP A 445 -3.36 -22.22 38.56
CA ASP A 445 -3.43 -22.06 40.03
C ASP A 445 -2.33 -22.82 40.75
N ARG A 446 -1.53 -22.13 41.58
CA ARG A 446 -0.52 -22.72 42.47
C ARG A 446 -1.07 -23.20 43.82
N ALA A 447 -2.34 -22.95 44.11
CA ALA A 447 -2.92 -23.25 45.41
C ALA A 447 -3.47 -24.68 45.49
N GLY A 448 -2.78 -25.52 46.19
CA GLY A 448 -3.20 -26.85 46.60
C GLY A 448 -2.55 -28.02 45.86
N CYS A 449 -1.69 -28.71 46.57
CA CYS A 449 -1.07 -30.02 46.33
C CYS A 449 -0.71 -30.36 44.89
N VAL A 450 0.51 -30.01 44.48
CA VAL A 450 1.08 -30.23 43.13
C VAL A 450 0.90 -31.68 42.63
N LEU A 451 0.91 -32.65 43.52
CA LEU A 451 0.83 -34.07 43.17
C LEU A 451 -0.59 -34.57 42.82
N ALA A 452 -1.64 -33.99 43.43
CA ALA A 452 -3.03 -34.40 43.16
C ALA A 452 -3.60 -33.75 41.87
N ARG A 453 -2.99 -32.68 41.34
CA ARG A 453 -3.42 -31.98 40.14
C ARG A 453 -2.69 -32.37 38.87
N THR A 454 -1.48 -32.86 38.95
CA THR A 454 -0.77 -33.44 37.78
C THR A 454 -1.51 -34.64 37.20
N LEU A 455 -2.34 -35.32 37.98
CA LEU A 455 -3.21 -36.42 37.55
C LEU A 455 -4.64 -35.95 37.17
N SER A 456 -4.98 -34.63 37.26
CA SER A 456 -6.27 -34.13 36.79
C SER A 456 -6.31 -34.17 35.26
N ARG A 457 -7.48 -34.48 34.68
CA ARG A 457 -7.66 -34.50 33.19
C ARG A 457 -7.24 -33.16 32.53
N ILE A 458 -7.46 -32.02 33.20
CA ILE A 458 -7.07 -30.71 32.71
C ILE A 458 -5.55 -30.52 32.76
N GLY A 459 -4.89 -30.96 33.85
CA GLY A 459 -3.43 -30.91 33.98
C GLY A 459 -2.71 -31.73 32.92
N LEU A 460 -3.22 -32.92 32.59
CA LEU A 460 -2.69 -33.76 31.50
C LEU A 460 -2.89 -33.09 30.13
N VAL A 461 -4.02 -32.45 29.87
CA VAL A 461 -4.28 -31.70 28.62
C VAL A 461 -3.31 -30.51 28.50
N VAL A 462 -3.13 -29.73 29.58
CA VAL A 462 -2.18 -28.61 29.59
C VAL A 462 -0.74 -29.07 29.32
N ALA A 463 -0.31 -30.18 29.99
CA ALA A 463 1.01 -30.76 29.77
C ALA A 463 1.18 -31.26 28.32
N GLY A 464 0.17 -31.92 27.74
CA GLY A 464 0.17 -32.39 26.35
C GLY A 464 0.24 -31.23 25.35
N LEU A 465 -0.48 -30.12 25.61
CA LEU A 465 -0.42 -28.93 24.76
C LEU A 465 0.93 -28.22 24.84
N TRP A 466 1.56 -28.15 26.04
CA TRP A 466 2.93 -27.66 26.16
C TRP A 466 3.92 -28.51 25.37
N THR A 467 3.78 -29.85 25.44
CA THR A 467 4.59 -30.77 24.65
C THR A 467 4.38 -30.54 23.17
N ALA A 468 3.13 -30.30 22.74
CA ALA A 468 2.83 -29.97 21.35
C ALA A 468 3.47 -28.64 20.89
N VAL A 469 3.43 -27.59 21.71
CA VAL A 469 4.12 -26.30 21.39
C VAL A 469 5.62 -26.54 21.21
N ILE A 470 6.26 -27.27 22.16
CA ILE A 470 7.69 -27.56 22.10
C ILE A 470 8.01 -28.39 20.84
N LEU A 471 7.21 -29.43 20.54
CA LEU A 471 7.42 -30.27 19.37
C LEU A 471 7.30 -29.47 18.07
N ILE A 472 6.28 -28.62 17.95
CA ILE A 472 6.11 -27.75 16.78
C ILE A 472 7.31 -26.82 16.61
N LEU A 473 7.81 -26.21 17.70
CA LEU A 473 9.00 -25.36 17.66
C LEU A 473 10.27 -26.11 17.26
N VAL A 474 10.41 -27.39 17.64
CA VAL A 474 11.57 -28.24 17.26
C VAL A 474 11.55 -28.57 15.78
N ILE A 475 10.37 -28.88 15.22
CA ILE A 475 10.22 -29.26 13.80
C ILE A 475 9.91 -28.05 12.88
N PHE A 476 9.88 -26.85 13.44
CA PHE A 476 9.46 -25.64 12.71
C PHE A 476 10.41 -25.34 11.55
N PRO A 477 9.90 -25.06 10.35
CA PRO A 477 10.74 -24.82 9.16
C PRO A 477 11.29 -23.39 9.17
N TYR A 478 12.35 -23.17 9.92
CA TYR A 478 12.98 -21.85 10.17
C TYR A 478 13.44 -21.08 8.91
N ARG A 479 13.54 -21.73 7.74
CA ARG A 479 13.92 -21.09 6.47
C ARG A 479 12.75 -20.84 5.53
N ARG A 480 11.54 -21.23 5.89
CA ARG A 480 10.37 -21.10 5.00
C ARG A 480 10.03 -19.64 4.67
N ALA A 481 10.23 -18.72 5.61
CA ALA A 481 10.04 -17.30 5.36
C ALA A 481 10.94 -16.77 4.25
N GLU A 482 12.19 -17.22 4.17
CA GLU A 482 13.13 -16.82 3.12
C GLU A 482 12.67 -17.31 1.75
N ALA A 483 12.15 -18.54 1.65
CA ALA A 483 11.56 -19.07 0.43
C ALA A 483 10.34 -18.26 -0.01
N HIS A 484 9.47 -17.85 0.92
CA HIS A 484 8.32 -17.00 0.59
C HIS A 484 8.72 -15.61 0.10
N PHE A 485 9.75 -15.02 0.67
CA PHE A 485 10.29 -13.75 0.20
C PHE A 485 10.93 -13.89 -1.19
N ALA A 486 11.66 -14.95 -1.42
CA ALA A 486 12.23 -15.24 -2.74
C ALA A 486 11.13 -15.39 -3.81
N HIS A 487 10.04 -16.08 -3.48
CA HIS A 487 8.90 -16.27 -4.37
C HIS A 487 8.29 -14.96 -4.87
N ALA A 488 8.16 -13.96 -4.02
CA ALA A 488 7.60 -12.65 -4.40
C ALA A 488 8.47 -11.90 -5.44
N SER A 489 9.76 -12.22 -5.55
CA SER A 489 10.70 -11.59 -6.48
C SER A 489 10.95 -12.42 -7.76
N HIS A 490 10.61 -13.71 -7.77
CA HIS A 490 10.91 -14.63 -8.86
C HIS A 490 10.03 -14.57 -10.12
N PRO A 491 8.78 -14.13 -10.10
CA PRO A 491 7.86 -14.35 -11.21
C PRO A 491 8.21 -13.64 -12.52
N PHE A 492 9.19 -12.77 -12.53
CA PHE A 492 9.45 -11.90 -13.68
C PHE A 492 10.77 -12.18 -14.42
N GLU A 493 11.57 -13.17 -13.97
CA GLU A 493 12.90 -13.33 -14.52
C GLU A 493 13.37 -14.78 -14.57
N VAL A 494 12.61 -15.60 -15.29
CA VAL A 494 13.00 -16.95 -15.67
C VAL A 494 13.32 -16.93 -17.17
N ASP A 495 14.35 -17.63 -17.59
CA ASP A 495 14.61 -17.84 -19.01
C ASP A 495 13.66 -18.89 -19.62
N ASP A 496 13.77 -19.12 -20.93
CA ASP A 496 12.95 -20.09 -21.65
C ASP A 496 13.18 -21.54 -21.16
N GLN A 497 14.26 -21.77 -20.39
CA GLN A 497 14.63 -23.09 -19.82
C GLN A 497 14.14 -23.21 -18.36
N GLY A 498 13.60 -22.16 -17.80
CA GLY A 498 13.12 -22.11 -16.41
C GLY A 498 14.21 -21.74 -15.38
N ASP A 499 15.41 -21.35 -15.84
CA ASP A 499 16.48 -20.90 -14.96
C ASP A 499 16.24 -19.48 -14.44
N VAL A 500 16.52 -19.27 -13.16
CA VAL A 500 16.35 -18.00 -12.49
C VAL A 500 17.45 -17.03 -12.89
N LEU A 501 17.10 -16.00 -13.66
CA LEU A 501 18.04 -15.00 -14.17
C LEU A 501 18.35 -13.90 -13.14
N ALA A 502 17.58 -13.82 -12.06
CA ALA A 502 17.73 -12.78 -11.06
C ALA A 502 17.78 -13.33 -9.64
N HIS A 503 18.57 -12.72 -8.77
CA HIS A 503 18.71 -13.15 -7.38
C HIS A 503 18.59 -11.99 -6.41
N VAL A 504 18.01 -12.28 -5.24
CA VAL A 504 17.94 -11.32 -4.14
C VAL A 504 19.32 -11.13 -3.52
N VAL A 505 19.92 -9.96 -3.71
CA VAL A 505 21.25 -9.61 -3.15
C VAL A 505 21.17 -8.96 -1.79
N LYS A 506 20.03 -8.33 -1.46
CA LYS A 506 19.79 -7.70 -0.16
C LYS A 506 18.32 -7.75 0.20
N LYS A 507 18.04 -8.03 1.47
CA LYS A 507 16.71 -7.95 2.07
C LYS A 507 16.78 -7.07 3.32
N ILE A 508 15.81 -6.18 3.48
CA ILE A 508 15.66 -5.33 4.66
C ILE A 508 14.19 -5.41 5.10
N GLU A 509 13.96 -5.91 6.31
CA GLU A 509 12.66 -5.81 6.94
C GLU A 509 12.59 -4.44 7.65
N GLY A 510 11.96 -3.48 6.98
CA GLY A 510 11.80 -2.13 7.50
C GLY A 510 10.62 -2.00 8.45
N THR A 511 10.40 -0.78 8.93
CA THR A 511 9.26 -0.48 9.81
C THR A 511 7.90 -0.65 9.12
N ALA A 512 7.77 -0.24 7.82
CA ALA A 512 6.54 -0.30 7.02
C ALA A 512 6.48 -1.48 6.07
N ASP A 513 7.57 -1.74 5.39
CA ASP A 513 7.63 -2.62 4.25
C ASP A 513 8.83 -3.56 4.34
N THR A 514 8.74 -4.69 3.63
CA THR A 514 9.86 -5.57 3.40
C THR A 514 10.45 -5.21 2.04
N TRP A 515 11.69 -4.73 2.06
CA TRP A 515 12.43 -4.32 0.88
C TRP A 515 13.35 -5.44 0.42
N GLN A 516 13.34 -5.71 -0.87
CA GLN A 516 14.22 -6.65 -1.52
C GLN A 516 14.91 -5.96 -2.69
N LEU A 517 16.20 -6.18 -2.80
CA LEU A 517 17.00 -5.78 -3.93
C LEU A 517 17.32 -7.01 -4.75
N VAL A 518 16.77 -7.06 -5.96
CA VAL A 518 16.98 -8.14 -6.92
C VAL A 518 18.00 -7.66 -7.94
N ARG A 519 19.03 -8.47 -8.22
CA ARG A 519 20.05 -8.19 -9.23
C ARG A 519 19.90 -9.18 -10.38
N ARG A 520 19.93 -8.69 -11.59
CA ARG A 520 20.11 -9.49 -12.79
C ARG A 520 21.51 -9.31 -13.33
N ASP A 521 22.13 -10.42 -13.66
CA ASP A 521 23.44 -10.46 -14.28
C ASP A 521 23.31 -10.72 -15.79
N LEU A 522 24.22 -10.15 -16.58
CA LEU A 522 24.38 -10.38 -17.99
C LEU A 522 25.83 -10.75 -18.26
N PHE A 523 26.09 -11.89 -18.86
CA PHE A 523 27.46 -12.40 -19.13
C PHE A 523 28.36 -12.43 -17.88
N GLY A 524 27.77 -12.68 -16.71
CA GLY A 524 28.48 -12.73 -15.43
C GLY A 524 28.79 -11.36 -14.78
N GLU A 525 28.31 -10.27 -15.37
CA GLU A 525 28.41 -8.92 -14.81
C GLU A 525 27.03 -8.36 -14.41
N PRO A 526 26.92 -7.52 -13.34
CA PRO A 526 25.67 -6.89 -12.98
C PRO A 526 25.12 -6.05 -14.15
N TYR A 527 23.90 -6.39 -14.59
CA TYR A 527 23.23 -5.67 -15.66
C TYR A 527 22.29 -4.61 -15.10
N TYR A 528 21.39 -5.01 -14.21
CA TYR A 528 20.52 -4.05 -13.52
C TYR A 528 20.08 -4.56 -12.14
N TYR A 529 19.53 -3.63 -11.37
CA TYR A 529 18.89 -3.89 -10.09
C TYR A 529 17.42 -3.53 -10.14
N ARG A 530 16.62 -4.28 -9.42
CA ARG A 530 15.19 -4.02 -9.20
C ARG A 530 14.93 -3.86 -7.71
N LEU A 531 14.27 -2.78 -7.34
CA LEU A 531 13.78 -2.53 -5.98
C LEU A 531 12.35 -3.06 -5.87
N VAL A 532 12.15 -4.00 -4.95
CA VAL A 532 10.85 -4.63 -4.69
C VAL A 532 10.43 -4.29 -3.27
N SER A 533 9.21 -3.78 -3.10
CA SER A 533 8.54 -3.60 -1.82
C SER A 533 7.44 -4.63 -1.68
N ASN A 534 7.53 -5.48 -0.66
CA ASN A 534 6.64 -6.62 -0.44
C ASN A 534 6.56 -7.50 -1.72
N ALA A 535 5.44 -7.52 -2.44
CA ALA A 535 5.25 -8.26 -3.67
C ALA A 535 5.25 -7.38 -4.94
N SER A 536 5.57 -6.09 -4.83
CA SER A 536 5.45 -5.14 -5.94
C SER A 536 6.81 -4.56 -6.35
N SER A 537 7.11 -4.58 -7.65
CA SER A 537 8.26 -3.84 -8.20
C SER A 537 8.00 -2.34 -8.08
N MET A 538 8.92 -1.61 -7.46
CA MET A 538 8.80 -0.17 -7.25
C MET A 538 9.63 0.63 -8.24
N SER A 539 10.84 0.16 -8.55
CA SER A 539 11.78 0.89 -9.41
C SER A 539 12.86 -0.09 -9.89
N ALA A 540 13.43 0.16 -11.07
CA ALA A 540 14.50 -0.67 -11.59
C ALA A 540 15.52 0.18 -12.37
N THR A 541 16.79 -0.24 -12.36
CA THR A 541 17.85 0.41 -13.14
C THR A 541 18.05 -0.22 -14.51
N ASN A 542 17.08 -1.01 -15.01
CA ASN A 542 17.10 -1.55 -16.37
C ASN A 542 16.97 -0.40 -17.41
N PRO A 543 17.29 -0.63 -18.67
CA PRO A 543 17.27 0.42 -19.70
C PRO A 543 15.95 1.18 -19.79
N TYR A 544 14.83 0.46 -19.69
CA TYR A 544 13.51 1.03 -19.66
C TYR A 544 13.33 1.98 -18.44
N GLY A 545 13.69 1.51 -17.24
CA GLY A 545 13.66 2.33 -16.02
C GLY A 545 14.60 3.53 -16.09
N GLN A 546 15.82 3.35 -16.62
CA GLN A 546 16.78 4.44 -16.81
C GLN A 546 16.21 5.52 -17.72
N ARG A 547 15.56 5.14 -18.84
CA ARG A 547 15.03 6.12 -19.79
C ARG A 547 13.90 6.93 -19.16
N TYR A 548 12.86 6.28 -18.66
CA TYR A 548 11.70 7.02 -18.18
C TYR A 548 12.05 7.89 -16.96
N MET A 549 12.80 7.37 -16.00
CA MET A 549 13.18 8.13 -14.81
C MET A 549 14.08 9.32 -15.11
N ARG A 550 15.05 9.18 -16.05
CA ARG A 550 15.90 10.30 -16.47
C ARG A 550 15.13 11.40 -17.18
N LEU A 551 14.09 11.05 -17.92
CA LEU A 551 13.23 12.03 -18.59
C LEU A 551 12.44 12.90 -17.60
N PHE A 552 12.13 12.42 -16.39
CA PHE A 552 11.56 13.26 -15.33
C PHE A 552 12.47 14.42 -14.90
N ALA A 553 13.78 14.27 -15.07
CA ALA A 553 14.74 15.34 -14.85
C ALA A 553 15.01 16.16 -16.10
N TYR A 554 15.26 15.49 -17.24
CA TYR A 554 15.70 16.22 -18.45
C TYR A 554 14.59 16.99 -19.13
N LEU A 555 13.33 16.54 -19.03
CA LEU A 555 12.21 17.26 -19.60
C LEU A 555 12.05 18.67 -18.97
N PRO A 556 11.91 18.82 -17.64
CA PRO A 556 11.82 20.15 -17.04
C PRO A 556 13.11 20.97 -17.20
N LEU A 557 14.31 20.35 -17.15
CA LEU A 557 15.57 21.04 -17.37
C LEU A 557 15.73 21.57 -18.81
N ALA A 558 15.12 20.91 -19.80
CA ALA A 558 15.13 21.41 -21.17
C ALA A 558 14.32 22.70 -21.32
N PHE A 559 13.19 22.81 -20.61
CA PHE A 559 12.31 23.97 -20.63
C PHE A 559 12.68 25.06 -19.61
N ARG A 560 13.49 24.72 -18.58
CA ARG A 560 14.04 25.65 -17.59
C ARG A 560 15.49 25.29 -17.27
N PRO A 561 16.43 25.58 -18.18
CA PRO A 561 17.85 25.16 -18.04
C PRO A 561 18.59 25.81 -16.86
N GLU A 562 18.10 26.94 -16.33
CA GLU A 562 18.65 27.64 -15.17
C GLU A 562 18.12 27.16 -13.82
N SER A 563 17.43 26.02 -13.77
CA SER A 563 16.87 25.47 -12.52
C SER A 563 17.96 25.17 -11.49
N GLU A 564 17.83 25.74 -10.28
CA GLU A 564 18.79 25.60 -9.20
C GLU A 564 18.26 24.73 -8.04
N ASP A 565 17.00 24.94 -7.67
CA ASP A 565 16.34 24.28 -6.54
C ASP A 565 15.34 23.23 -7.02
N VAL A 566 15.59 21.97 -6.70
CA VAL A 566 14.78 20.83 -7.11
C VAL A 566 14.20 20.11 -5.89
N LEU A 567 12.95 19.70 -5.97
CA LEU A 567 12.33 18.74 -5.06
C LEU A 567 12.02 17.46 -5.82
N LEU A 568 12.52 16.34 -5.33
CA LEU A 568 12.18 15.01 -5.80
C LEU A 568 11.35 14.28 -4.74
N ILE A 569 10.16 13.84 -5.09
CA ILE A 569 9.27 13.04 -4.25
C ILE A 569 9.37 11.59 -4.70
N CYS A 570 9.80 10.72 -3.79
CA CYS A 570 10.23 9.34 -3.97
C CYS A 570 11.63 9.22 -4.62
N TYR A 571 12.50 8.46 -3.94
CA TYR A 571 13.88 8.25 -4.38
C TYR A 571 14.04 7.08 -5.33
N GLY A 572 13.30 6.00 -5.09
CA GLY A 572 13.40 4.76 -5.86
C GLY A 572 14.83 4.21 -5.91
N CYS A 573 15.33 3.95 -7.11
CA CYS A 573 16.72 3.54 -7.36
C CYS A 573 17.68 4.74 -7.54
N GLY A 574 17.26 5.97 -7.31
CA GLY A 574 18.07 7.17 -7.40
C GLY A 574 18.41 7.65 -8.82
N VAL A 575 17.76 7.09 -9.83
CA VAL A 575 18.04 7.41 -11.25
C VAL A 575 17.67 8.85 -11.58
N THR A 576 16.49 9.31 -11.18
CA THR A 576 16.04 10.70 -11.40
C THR A 576 16.92 11.69 -10.63
N ALA A 577 17.32 11.35 -9.41
CA ALA A 577 18.25 12.17 -8.62
C ALA A 577 19.62 12.28 -9.31
N ASP A 578 20.17 11.15 -9.81
CA ASP A 578 21.43 11.15 -10.58
C ASP A 578 21.34 12.01 -11.84
N ALA A 579 20.21 11.96 -12.56
CA ALA A 579 19.98 12.76 -13.76
C ALA A 579 19.99 14.29 -13.45
N PHE A 580 19.32 14.73 -12.40
CA PHE A 580 19.38 16.13 -11.96
C PHE A 580 20.78 16.58 -11.59
N LEU A 581 21.54 15.70 -10.91
CA LEU A 581 22.93 16.02 -10.50
C LEU A 581 23.91 16.14 -11.68
N ARG A 582 23.54 15.64 -12.88
CA ARG A 582 24.33 15.83 -14.12
C ARG A 582 24.36 17.28 -14.58
N SER A 583 23.31 18.05 -14.30
CA SER A 583 23.28 19.48 -14.63
C SER A 583 24.16 20.27 -13.66
N SER A 584 25.02 21.11 -14.24
CA SER A 584 25.88 22.02 -13.48
C SER A 584 25.11 23.17 -12.81
N HIS A 585 23.88 23.44 -13.26
CA HIS A 585 23.03 24.52 -12.73
C HIS A 585 22.32 24.14 -11.45
N VAL A 586 21.98 22.85 -11.30
CA VAL A 586 21.30 22.36 -10.10
C VAL A 586 22.23 22.49 -8.89
N LYS A 587 21.83 23.34 -7.93
CA LYS A 587 22.58 23.64 -6.72
C LYS A 587 22.08 22.86 -5.50
N ARG A 588 20.77 22.51 -5.51
CA ARG A 588 20.13 21.84 -4.40
C ARG A 588 19.06 20.88 -4.88
N ILE A 589 19.08 19.68 -4.32
CA ILE A 589 18.01 18.69 -4.50
C ILE A 589 17.56 18.23 -3.12
N ASP A 590 16.34 18.59 -2.71
CA ASP A 590 15.69 17.97 -1.58
C ASP A 590 14.97 16.69 -2.07
N VAL A 591 15.39 15.54 -1.54
CA VAL A 591 14.77 14.24 -1.90
C VAL A 591 13.98 13.72 -0.73
N VAL A 592 12.68 13.54 -0.94
CA VAL A 592 11.77 13.10 0.11
C VAL A 592 11.28 11.69 -0.19
N ASP A 593 11.53 10.77 0.74
CA ASP A 593 10.99 9.41 0.70
C ASP A 593 10.45 9.03 2.07
N ILE A 594 9.38 8.23 2.07
CA ILE A 594 8.74 7.78 3.30
C ILE A 594 9.54 6.69 4.02
N SER A 595 10.41 6.00 3.28
CA SER A 595 11.20 4.86 3.76
C SER A 595 12.69 5.18 3.82
N LYS A 596 13.29 5.10 5.01
CA LYS A 596 14.76 5.22 5.19
C LYS A 596 15.53 4.05 4.57
N GLU A 597 14.88 2.90 4.42
CA GLU A 597 15.45 1.66 3.88
C GLU A 597 15.82 1.83 2.41
N VAL A 598 15.05 2.64 1.66
CA VAL A 598 15.33 2.95 0.26
C VAL A 598 16.67 3.66 0.11
N PHE A 599 16.95 4.66 0.96
CA PHE A 599 18.24 5.34 0.99
C PHE A 599 19.40 4.41 1.38
N ALA A 600 19.16 3.45 2.27
CA ALA A 600 20.18 2.49 2.69
C ALA A 600 20.64 1.53 1.58
N LEU A 601 19.85 1.40 0.49
CA LEU A 601 20.18 0.58 -0.67
C LEU A 601 20.93 1.33 -1.78
N ALA A 602 21.13 2.64 -1.65
CA ALA A 602 21.67 3.50 -2.71
C ALA A 602 23.06 3.10 -3.22
N ASP A 603 23.94 2.55 -2.36
CA ASP A 603 25.28 2.11 -2.77
C ASP A 603 25.26 0.98 -3.79
N PHE A 604 24.23 0.12 -3.78
CA PHE A 604 24.13 -0.99 -4.75
C PHE A 604 23.90 -0.49 -6.18
N TYR A 605 23.21 0.65 -6.35
CA TYR A 605 22.91 1.19 -7.68
C TYR A 605 24.05 1.96 -8.33
N SER A 606 25.15 2.18 -7.62
CA SER A 606 26.27 2.98 -8.11
C SER A 606 26.91 2.44 -9.38
N SER A 607 26.86 1.12 -9.60
CA SER A 607 27.37 0.50 -10.84
C SER A 607 26.52 0.83 -12.08
N THR A 608 25.22 1.11 -11.91
CA THR A 608 24.27 1.40 -12.99
C THR A 608 23.94 2.89 -13.10
N ASN A 609 24.10 3.66 -12.01
CA ASN A 609 23.81 5.10 -11.94
C ASN A 609 25.07 5.99 -11.98
N TYR A 610 26.22 5.49 -12.45
CA TYR A 610 27.54 6.15 -12.47
C TYR A 610 28.09 6.47 -11.07
N SER A 611 27.27 6.87 -10.11
CA SER A 611 27.68 7.17 -8.72
C SER A 611 26.49 6.98 -7.77
N ASN A 612 26.76 6.98 -6.46
CA ASN A 612 25.68 7.07 -5.47
C ASN A 612 25.29 8.55 -5.32
N PRO A 613 24.06 8.96 -5.74
CA PRO A 613 23.60 10.34 -5.65
C PRO A 613 23.62 10.91 -4.23
N LEU A 614 23.42 10.07 -3.21
CA LEU A 614 23.43 10.49 -1.80
C LEU A 614 24.80 11.00 -1.29
N ARG A 615 25.86 10.77 -2.04
CA ARG A 615 27.21 11.26 -1.71
C ARG A 615 27.48 12.66 -2.26
N ASP A 616 26.62 13.17 -3.14
CA ASP A 616 26.76 14.53 -3.66
C ASP A 616 26.25 15.54 -2.62
N PRO A 617 27.05 16.56 -2.26
CA PRO A 617 26.67 17.54 -1.23
C PRO A 617 25.46 18.41 -1.59
N ARG A 618 25.06 18.45 -2.84
CA ARG A 618 23.86 19.15 -3.32
C ARG A 618 22.56 18.41 -2.98
N LEU A 619 22.63 17.10 -2.68
CA LEU A 619 21.48 16.27 -2.41
C LEU A 619 21.22 16.15 -0.91
N HIS A 620 19.97 16.44 -0.51
CA HIS A 620 19.53 16.43 0.89
C HIS A 620 18.40 15.41 1.05
N PRO A 621 18.67 14.18 1.57
CA PRO A 621 17.64 13.18 1.81
C PRO A 621 16.81 13.53 3.05
N VAL A 622 15.49 13.39 2.93
CA VAL A 622 14.52 13.64 4.00
C VAL A 622 13.58 12.43 4.11
N VAL A 623 13.56 11.79 5.27
CA VAL A 623 12.62 10.68 5.55
C VAL A 623 11.31 11.27 6.05
N GLN A 624 10.34 11.45 5.15
CA GLN A 624 9.03 12.01 5.45
C GLN A 624 8.02 11.64 4.37
N ASP A 625 6.72 11.74 4.68
CA ASP A 625 5.64 11.74 3.70
C ASP A 625 5.76 12.96 2.77
N GLY A 626 5.72 12.74 1.45
CA GLY A 626 5.93 13.79 0.45
C GLY A 626 4.87 14.89 0.50
N ARG A 627 3.61 14.53 0.78
CA ARG A 627 2.51 15.50 0.90
C ARG A 627 2.68 16.36 2.15
N PHE A 628 3.01 15.75 3.28
CA PHE A 628 3.27 16.49 4.51
C PHE A 628 4.50 17.39 4.38
N PHE A 629 5.55 16.92 3.68
CA PHE A 629 6.71 17.76 3.38
C PHE A 629 6.32 19.03 2.63
N LEU A 630 5.52 18.91 1.56
CA LEU A 630 5.03 20.07 0.81
C LEU A 630 4.16 21.02 1.66
N GLN A 631 3.41 20.48 2.64
CA GLN A 631 2.64 21.32 3.58
C GLN A 631 3.56 22.09 4.53
N ALA A 632 4.60 21.44 5.04
CA ALA A 632 5.43 21.93 6.14
C ALA A 632 6.68 22.69 5.67
N THR A 633 7.19 22.45 4.46
CA THR A 633 8.38 23.17 3.98
C THR A 633 8.10 24.65 3.72
N PRO A 634 8.96 25.57 4.15
CA PRO A 634 8.88 26.98 3.77
C PRO A 634 9.46 27.27 2.37
N ARG A 635 10.17 26.30 1.76
CA ARG A 635 10.89 26.49 0.50
C ARG A 635 9.96 26.49 -0.70
N GLN A 636 10.41 27.14 -1.77
CA GLN A 636 9.88 27.05 -3.13
C GLN A 636 10.97 26.52 -4.07
N TYR A 637 10.55 25.83 -5.13
CA TYR A 637 11.42 25.07 -6.02
C TYR A 637 11.24 25.54 -7.48
N ASP A 638 12.31 25.41 -8.26
CA ASP A 638 12.28 25.59 -9.70
C ASP A 638 11.61 24.38 -10.38
N VAL A 639 11.91 23.18 -9.85
CA VAL A 639 11.35 21.92 -10.34
C VAL A 639 10.83 21.10 -9.17
N ILE A 640 9.62 20.55 -9.30
CA ILE A 640 9.10 19.51 -8.42
C ILE A 640 8.80 18.28 -9.26
N SER A 641 9.53 17.19 -9.03
CA SER A 641 9.37 15.92 -9.72
C SER A 641 8.84 14.84 -8.77
N GLY A 642 7.92 14.01 -9.23
CA GLY A 642 7.33 12.95 -8.40
C GLY A 642 7.09 11.66 -9.18
N GLU A 643 7.62 10.57 -8.63
CA GLU A 643 7.45 9.20 -9.12
C GLU A 643 6.96 8.30 -7.97
N PRO A 644 5.74 8.52 -7.43
CA PRO A 644 5.23 7.73 -6.32
C PRO A 644 4.91 6.30 -6.76
N PRO A 645 4.68 5.37 -5.80
CA PRO A 645 4.15 4.06 -6.11
C PRO A 645 2.84 4.14 -6.89
N PRO A 646 2.43 3.03 -7.57
CA PRO A 646 1.20 3.02 -8.36
C PRO A 646 0.00 3.64 -7.65
N PRO A 647 -0.87 4.39 -8.35
CA PRO A 647 -1.95 5.17 -7.72
C PRO A 647 -2.94 4.33 -6.91
N LYS A 648 -3.12 3.04 -7.27
CA LYS A 648 -3.99 2.09 -6.57
C LYS A 648 -3.38 1.50 -5.29
N THR A 649 -2.10 1.73 -5.02
CA THR A 649 -1.46 1.31 -3.76
C THR A 649 -2.02 2.12 -2.60
N ALA A 650 -2.25 1.47 -1.45
CA ALA A 650 -2.78 2.11 -0.26
C ALA A 650 -1.94 3.33 0.16
N GLY A 651 -2.57 4.49 0.27
CA GLY A 651 -1.93 5.77 0.58
C GLY A 651 -1.42 6.54 -0.65
N SER A 652 -1.05 5.90 -1.75
CA SER A 652 -0.52 6.56 -2.97
C SER A 652 -1.57 7.39 -3.68
N VAL A 653 -2.85 7.01 -3.64
CA VAL A 653 -3.96 7.78 -4.23
C VAL A 653 -3.96 9.24 -3.80
N ASN A 654 -3.51 9.53 -2.57
CA ASN A 654 -3.45 10.87 -2.00
C ASN A 654 -2.39 11.77 -2.65
N LEU A 655 -1.50 11.20 -3.47
CA LEU A 655 -0.48 11.91 -4.25
C LEU A 655 -0.93 12.19 -5.70
N TYR A 656 -2.16 11.81 -6.07
CA TYR A 656 -2.72 11.99 -7.42
C TYR A 656 -3.99 12.85 -7.43
N THR A 657 -4.33 13.47 -6.28
CA THR A 657 -5.53 14.29 -6.13
C THR A 657 -5.31 15.74 -6.55
N GLU A 658 -6.39 16.42 -6.92
CA GLU A 658 -6.38 17.86 -7.29
C GLU A 658 -5.79 18.71 -6.16
N GLU A 659 -6.10 18.38 -4.90
CA GLU A 659 -5.57 19.08 -3.72
C GLU A 659 -4.05 18.91 -3.58
N PHE A 660 -3.53 17.73 -3.91
CA PHE A 660 -2.09 17.49 -3.90
C PHE A 660 -1.38 18.24 -5.02
N PHE A 661 -1.90 18.19 -6.24
CA PHE A 661 -1.32 18.94 -7.37
C PHE A 661 -1.38 20.47 -7.16
N SER A 662 -2.46 20.98 -6.55
CA SER A 662 -2.56 22.38 -6.13
C SER A 662 -1.51 22.74 -5.07
N LEU A 663 -1.22 21.82 -4.15
CA LEU A 663 -0.17 21.98 -3.16
C LEU A 663 1.22 22.02 -3.82
N MET A 664 1.50 21.16 -4.82
CA MET A 664 2.73 21.23 -5.61
C MET A 664 2.86 22.57 -6.32
N ASN A 665 1.81 23.04 -7.00
CA ASN A 665 1.80 24.35 -7.66
C ASN A 665 2.13 25.48 -6.68
N SER A 666 1.58 25.44 -5.46
CA SER A 666 1.85 26.46 -4.44
C SER A 666 3.30 26.53 -3.99
N ARG A 667 4.07 25.46 -4.18
CA ARG A 667 5.51 25.34 -3.80
C ARG A 667 6.47 25.55 -4.97
N LEU A 668 5.98 25.71 -6.17
CA LEU A 668 6.79 26.15 -7.30
C LEU A 668 7.04 27.66 -7.24
N LYS A 669 8.22 28.09 -7.68
CA LYS A 669 8.52 29.47 -8.06
C LYS A 669 7.72 29.84 -9.31
N GLU A 670 7.59 31.11 -9.63
CA GLU A 670 7.00 31.52 -10.90
C GLU A 670 7.80 31.00 -12.10
N GLY A 671 7.12 30.45 -13.12
CA GLY A 671 7.73 29.72 -14.21
C GLY A 671 8.33 28.38 -13.81
N GLY A 672 8.13 27.92 -12.58
CA GLY A 672 8.58 26.60 -12.12
C GLY A 672 7.78 25.47 -12.74
N ILE A 673 8.39 24.28 -12.83
CA ILE A 673 7.84 23.14 -13.56
C ILE A 673 7.61 21.97 -12.61
N ALA A 674 6.41 21.38 -12.67
CA ALA A 674 6.10 20.10 -12.05
C ALA A 674 6.18 18.98 -13.09
N THR A 675 6.79 17.84 -12.76
CA THR A 675 6.68 16.58 -13.52
C THR A 675 6.13 15.49 -12.61
N PHE A 676 5.18 14.69 -13.12
CA PHE A 676 4.53 13.66 -12.32
C PHE A 676 4.17 12.44 -13.16
N TRP A 677 4.31 11.25 -12.56
CA TRP A 677 4.12 9.97 -13.24
C TRP A 677 2.64 9.64 -13.47
N LEU A 678 2.31 9.15 -14.66
CA LEU A 678 0.99 8.63 -15.03
C LEU A 678 1.13 7.25 -15.70
N PRO A 679 0.95 6.15 -14.95
CA PRO A 679 1.07 4.79 -15.47
C PRO A 679 -0.22 4.35 -16.18
N ILE A 680 -0.29 4.52 -17.48
CA ILE A 680 -1.48 4.14 -18.28
C ILE A 680 -1.73 2.63 -18.23
N ASN A 681 -0.66 1.82 -18.17
CA ASN A 681 -0.69 0.37 -18.08
C ASN A 681 -1.18 -0.19 -16.73
N GLN A 682 -1.57 0.65 -15.79
CA GLN A 682 -2.04 0.25 -14.44
C GLN A 682 -3.39 0.88 -14.09
N LEU A 683 -3.98 1.62 -15.02
CA LEU A 683 -5.20 2.39 -14.83
C LEU A 683 -6.24 2.05 -15.90
N LYS A 684 -7.51 2.12 -15.52
CA LYS A 684 -8.59 2.24 -16.51
C LYS A 684 -8.51 3.60 -17.17
N VAL A 685 -8.99 3.69 -18.40
CA VAL A 685 -8.98 4.96 -19.17
C VAL A 685 -9.67 6.10 -18.40
N ASP A 686 -10.81 5.82 -17.78
CA ASP A 686 -11.53 6.84 -17.00
C ASP A 686 -10.81 7.25 -15.71
N GLU A 687 -10.05 6.33 -15.11
CA GLU A 687 -9.20 6.62 -13.96
C GLU A 687 -8.03 7.54 -14.36
N ALA A 688 -7.38 7.24 -15.50
CA ALA A 688 -6.34 8.11 -16.07
C ALA A 688 -6.88 9.50 -16.40
N LYS A 689 -8.09 9.59 -16.97
CA LYS A 689 -8.76 10.88 -17.24
C LYS A 689 -9.08 11.65 -15.97
N ALA A 690 -9.50 10.98 -14.89
CA ALA A 690 -9.76 11.64 -13.60
C ALA A 690 -8.48 12.23 -12.97
N ILE A 691 -7.33 11.55 -13.12
CA ILE A 691 -6.01 12.06 -12.70
C ILE A 691 -5.58 13.22 -13.59
N LEU A 692 -5.71 13.10 -14.92
CA LEU A 692 -5.40 14.17 -15.87
C LEU A 692 -6.24 15.42 -15.59
N ARG A 693 -7.54 15.25 -15.28
CA ARG A 693 -8.41 16.37 -14.90
C ARG A 693 -7.96 17.05 -13.61
N ALA A 694 -7.58 16.25 -12.59
CA ALA A 694 -7.06 16.76 -11.33
C ALA A 694 -5.76 17.55 -11.53
N PHE A 695 -4.86 17.05 -12.38
CA PHE A 695 -3.60 17.72 -12.71
C PHE A 695 -3.83 19.01 -13.50
N HIS A 696 -4.70 18.97 -14.50
CA HIS A 696 -5.02 20.13 -15.35
C HIS A 696 -5.71 21.26 -14.56
N ASN A 697 -6.60 20.91 -13.63
CA ASN A 697 -7.22 21.91 -12.75
C ASN A 697 -6.17 22.66 -11.91
N ALA A 698 -5.12 21.99 -11.47
CA ALA A 698 -4.02 22.58 -10.72
C ALA A 698 -3.00 23.33 -11.61
N PHE A 699 -2.82 22.89 -12.85
CA PHE A 699 -1.89 23.42 -13.83
C PHE A 699 -2.61 23.68 -15.17
N PRO A 700 -3.20 24.85 -15.40
CA PRO A 700 -3.86 25.15 -16.69
C PRO A 700 -2.93 24.99 -17.91
N ASN A 701 -1.62 25.23 -17.72
CA ASN A 701 -0.58 25.01 -18.74
C ASN A 701 0.02 23.60 -18.61
N ALA A 702 -0.84 22.58 -18.48
CA ALA A 702 -0.43 21.19 -18.42
C ALA A 702 -0.15 20.62 -19.80
N SER A 703 0.74 19.63 -19.84
CA SER A 703 1.02 18.81 -21.02
C SER A 703 1.34 17.37 -20.60
N VAL A 704 1.26 16.44 -21.54
CA VAL A 704 1.59 15.03 -21.31
C VAL A 704 2.63 14.60 -22.35
N TRP A 705 3.62 13.85 -21.88
CA TRP A 705 4.77 13.42 -22.65
C TRP A 705 4.97 11.91 -22.49
N ALA A 706 5.33 11.22 -23.55
CA ALA A 706 5.73 9.82 -23.51
C ALA A 706 7.13 9.70 -22.92
N SER A 707 7.33 8.89 -21.88
CA SER A 707 8.69 8.57 -21.41
C SER A 707 9.18 7.22 -21.96
N SER A 708 8.29 6.25 -21.93
CA SER A 708 8.40 4.94 -22.56
C SER A 708 6.97 4.51 -22.93
N ASN A 709 6.73 3.29 -23.34
CA ASN A 709 5.44 2.81 -23.89
C ASN A 709 4.19 3.44 -23.27
N GLN A 710 3.88 3.05 -22.04
CA GLN A 710 2.65 3.44 -21.33
C GLN A 710 2.94 4.14 -19.99
N ASP A 711 4.19 4.53 -19.77
CA ASP A 711 4.58 5.40 -18.67
C ASP A 711 4.65 6.84 -19.20
N TRP A 712 3.68 7.64 -18.83
CA TRP A 712 3.56 9.03 -19.28
C TRP A 712 4.02 9.99 -18.19
N ILE A 713 4.52 11.15 -18.64
CA ILE A 713 4.90 12.27 -17.78
C ILE A 713 3.86 13.37 -17.94
N MET A 714 3.15 13.68 -16.88
CA MET A 714 2.38 14.92 -16.78
C MET A 714 3.37 16.04 -16.44
N MET A 715 3.40 17.11 -17.23
CA MET A 715 4.21 18.30 -16.99
C MET A 715 3.31 19.51 -16.85
N GLY A 716 3.46 20.27 -15.75
CA GLY A 716 2.71 21.50 -15.49
C GLY A 716 3.65 22.67 -15.25
N ILE A 717 3.38 23.83 -15.84
CA ILE A 717 4.14 25.07 -15.65
C ILE A 717 3.32 26.04 -14.82
N LYS A 718 3.91 26.58 -13.76
CA LYS A 718 3.27 27.62 -12.93
C LYS A 718 3.35 28.97 -13.64
N GLY A 719 2.18 29.59 -13.85
CA GLY A 719 2.08 30.86 -14.59
C GLY A 719 2.28 30.69 -16.11
N PRO A 720 2.50 31.75 -16.85
CA PRO A 720 2.74 31.69 -18.29
C PRO A 720 4.08 31.03 -18.59
N GLY A 721 4.10 30.16 -19.60
CA GLY A 721 5.34 29.57 -20.10
C GLY A 721 6.30 30.65 -20.62
N ARG A 722 7.61 30.45 -20.41
CA ARG A 722 8.65 31.29 -20.96
C ARG A 722 9.09 30.71 -22.31
N SER A 723 9.17 31.55 -23.35
CA SER A 723 9.78 31.14 -24.62
C SER A 723 11.28 30.86 -24.44
N ILE A 724 11.73 29.72 -24.94
CA ILE A 724 13.11 29.28 -24.91
C ILE A 724 13.71 29.37 -26.30
N SER A 725 14.91 29.92 -26.38
CA SER A 725 15.66 29.94 -27.63
C SER A 725 16.25 28.56 -27.96
N GLU A 726 16.50 28.28 -29.24
CA GLU A 726 17.19 27.06 -29.66
C GLU A 726 18.55 26.90 -28.96
N LYS A 727 19.28 27.99 -28.74
CA LYS A 727 20.55 27.98 -28.03
C LYS A 727 20.39 27.54 -26.58
N GLU A 728 19.34 27.99 -25.90
CA GLU A 728 19.06 27.62 -24.50
C GLU A 728 18.69 26.13 -24.38
N ILE A 729 17.81 25.63 -25.23
CA ILE A 729 17.41 24.20 -25.16
C ILE A 729 18.58 23.28 -25.53
N ARG A 730 19.41 23.64 -26.55
CA ARG A 730 20.60 22.88 -26.96
C ARG A 730 21.70 22.86 -25.89
N ARG A 731 21.65 23.76 -24.88
CA ARG A 731 22.61 23.80 -23.79
C ARG A 731 22.67 22.49 -23.03
N LEU A 732 21.53 21.84 -22.80
CA LEU A 732 21.44 20.58 -22.10
C LEU A 732 22.26 19.47 -22.80
N TRP A 733 22.28 19.46 -24.12
CA TRP A 733 23.06 18.51 -24.93
C TRP A 733 24.53 18.91 -25.07
N SER A 734 24.87 20.19 -24.92
CA SER A 734 26.24 20.69 -25.00
C SER A 734 27.02 20.51 -23.70
N GLU A 735 26.35 20.38 -22.54
CA GLU A 735 27.01 20.01 -21.30
C GLU A 735 27.49 18.56 -21.39
N PRO A 736 28.81 18.26 -21.13
CA PRO A 736 29.34 16.91 -21.35
C PRO A 736 28.62 15.83 -20.58
N ALA A 737 28.23 16.06 -19.32
CA ALA A 737 27.60 15.07 -18.46
C ALA A 737 26.14 14.79 -18.86
N THR A 738 25.34 15.83 -19.04
CA THR A 738 23.92 15.70 -19.43
C THR A 738 23.78 15.22 -20.87
N GLY A 739 24.59 15.76 -21.81
CA GLY A 739 24.54 15.34 -23.21
C GLY A 739 24.96 13.90 -23.42
N ALA A 740 25.97 13.39 -22.70
CA ALA A 740 26.35 11.98 -22.77
C ALA A 740 25.21 11.06 -22.24
N ASP A 741 24.57 11.49 -21.16
CA ASP A 741 23.51 10.73 -20.51
C ASP A 741 22.21 10.71 -21.34
N LEU A 742 21.84 11.85 -21.95
CA LEU A 742 20.73 11.95 -22.90
C LEU A 742 20.94 11.02 -24.11
N ARG A 743 22.15 11.04 -24.70
CA ARG A 743 22.47 10.11 -25.79
C ARG A 743 22.38 8.64 -25.36
N ARG A 744 22.75 8.33 -24.12
CA ARG A 744 22.68 6.96 -23.57
C ARG A 744 21.24 6.44 -23.50
N ILE A 745 20.26 7.31 -23.23
CA ILE A 745 18.85 6.96 -23.15
C ILE A 745 18.08 7.19 -24.47
N GLY A 746 18.78 7.44 -25.58
CA GLY A 746 18.18 7.58 -26.91
C GLY A 746 17.54 8.94 -27.15
N ILE A 747 18.09 10.01 -26.57
CA ILE A 747 17.69 11.40 -26.83
C ILE A 747 18.94 12.17 -27.27
N GLU A 748 19.25 12.11 -28.55
CA GLU A 748 20.47 12.68 -29.11
C GLU A 748 20.35 14.15 -29.49
N VAL A 749 19.14 14.61 -29.78
CA VAL A 749 18.84 15.98 -30.18
C VAL A 749 17.54 16.49 -29.53
N PRO A 750 17.33 17.81 -29.41
CA PRO A 750 16.12 18.38 -28.83
C PRO A 750 14.81 17.92 -29.49
N GLN A 751 14.84 17.69 -30.80
CA GLN A 751 13.66 17.28 -31.58
C GLN A 751 13.14 15.91 -31.11
N GLU A 752 14.00 14.98 -30.68
CA GLU A 752 13.57 13.71 -30.09
C GLU A 752 12.82 13.92 -28.77
N LEU A 753 13.26 14.90 -27.95
CA LEU A 753 12.54 15.28 -26.73
C LEU A 753 11.18 15.90 -27.09
N GLY A 754 11.14 16.81 -28.08
CA GLY A 754 9.90 17.39 -28.60
C GLY A 754 8.91 16.35 -29.12
N ALA A 755 9.42 15.33 -29.80
CA ALA A 755 8.60 14.25 -30.37
C ALA A 755 7.96 13.35 -29.28
N LEU A 756 8.39 13.43 -28.03
CA LEU A 756 7.72 12.74 -26.91
C LEU A 756 6.38 13.38 -26.51
N PHE A 757 6.06 14.57 -27.04
CA PHE A 757 4.79 15.25 -26.76
C PHE A 757 3.59 14.43 -27.22
N LEU A 758 2.57 14.31 -26.34
CA LEU A 758 1.32 13.61 -26.62
C LEU A 758 0.13 14.55 -26.71
N MET A 759 -0.01 15.45 -25.74
CA MET A 759 -1.13 16.39 -25.67
C MET A 759 -0.81 17.63 -24.82
N GLY A 760 -1.41 18.75 -25.17
CA GLY A 760 -1.43 20.00 -24.40
C GLY A 760 -2.68 20.14 -23.55
N GLY A 761 -2.82 21.29 -22.85
CA GLY A 761 -3.95 21.60 -21.97
C GLY A 761 -5.30 21.54 -22.67
N GLU A 762 -5.38 22.03 -23.92
CA GLU A 762 -6.62 22.03 -24.72
C GLU A 762 -7.12 20.61 -24.99
N GLU A 763 -6.22 19.71 -25.34
CA GLU A 763 -6.57 18.31 -25.58
C GLU A 763 -6.93 17.60 -24.28
N ILE A 764 -6.18 17.87 -23.17
CA ILE A 764 -6.52 17.35 -21.84
C ILE A 764 -7.94 17.79 -21.46
N ASP A 765 -8.28 19.08 -21.62
CA ASP A 765 -9.61 19.58 -21.33
C ASP A 765 -10.69 18.89 -22.18
N ARG A 766 -10.41 18.70 -23.49
CA ARG A 766 -11.33 18.02 -24.42
C ARG A 766 -11.64 16.58 -24.00
N ILE A 767 -10.61 15.78 -23.69
CA ILE A 767 -10.81 14.35 -23.36
C ILE A 767 -11.31 14.10 -21.96
N THR A 768 -11.15 15.09 -21.07
CA THR A 768 -11.61 15.02 -19.68
C THR A 768 -12.87 15.84 -19.45
N HIS A 769 -13.51 16.37 -20.52
CA HIS A 769 -14.75 17.13 -20.40
C HIS A 769 -15.85 16.28 -19.73
N GLY A 770 -16.44 16.80 -18.67
CA GLY A 770 -17.45 16.09 -17.86
C GLY A 770 -16.90 15.03 -16.92
N VAL A 771 -15.61 14.77 -16.93
CA VAL A 771 -14.97 13.85 -15.98
C VAL A 771 -14.70 14.58 -14.68
N ALA A 772 -15.15 14.00 -13.55
CA ALA A 772 -14.85 14.57 -12.24
C ALA A 772 -13.40 14.29 -11.85
N PRO A 773 -12.66 15.28 -11.32
CA PRO A 773 -11.26 15.10 -10.95
C PRO A 773 -11.10 14.13 -9.77
N LEU A 774 -9.99 13.41 -9.73
CA LEU A 774 -9.63 12.65 -8.52
C LEU A 774 -9.39 13.63 -7.37
N SER A 775 -10.05 13.41 -6.24
CA SER A 775 -9.98 14.31 -5.07
C SER A 775 -9.83 13.54 -3.76
N ASP A 776 -9.34 14.22 -2.73
CA ASP A 776 -9.17 13.67 -1.38
C ASP A 776 -10.46 13.09 -0.80
N ILE A 777 -11.61 13.68 -1.16
CA ILE A 777 -12.92 13.28 -0.65
C ILE A 777 -13.50 12.09 -1.43
N TYR A 778 -13.11 11.89 -2.67
CA TYR A 778 -13.54 10.80 -3.55
C TYR A 778 -12.37 9.94 -4.04
N PRO A 779 -11.62 9.27 -3.15
CA PRO A 779 -10.44 8.47 -3.52
C PRO A 779 -10.80 7.22 -4.33
N LYS A 780 -12.04 6.71 -4.21
CA LYS A 780 -12.55 5.52 -4.93
C LYS A 780 -12.96 5.80 -6.39
N ARG A 781 -12.62 6.98 -6.93
CA ARG A 781 -12.59 7.16 -8.39
C ARG A 781 -11.51 6.28 -9.05
N LEU A 782 -10.50 5.87 -8.29
CA LEU A 782 -9.66 4.73 -8.62
C LEU A 782 -10.28 3.47 -8.02
N THR A 783 -10.68 2.53 -8.88
CA THR A 783 -11.31 1.29 -8.46
C THR A 783 -10.28 0.20 -8.21
N ASP A 784 -10.61 -0.78 -7.36
CA ASP A 784 -9.75 -1.96 -7.12
C ASP A 784 -9.94 -3.04 -8.21
N GLU A 785 -10.75 -2.78 -9.22
CA GLU A 785 -10.94 -3.70 -10.33
C GLU A 785 -9.71 -3.73 -11.24
N PRO A 786 -9.42 -4.89 -11.85
CA PRO A 786 -8.37 -5.00 -12.86
C PRO A 786 -8.57 -3.97 -13.98
N TRP A 787 -7.47 -3.43 -14.51
CA TRP A 787 -7.55 -2.57 -15.69
C TRP A 787 -7.86 -3.41 -16.94
N ASP A 788 -8.46 -2.76 -17.91
CA ASP A 788 -8.66 -3.33 -19.24
C ASP A 788 -7.40 -3.02 -20.08
N GLU A 789 -6.55 -4.04 -20.23
CA GLU A 789 -5.27 -3.89 -20.92
C GLU A 789 -5.48 -3.46 -22.38
N GLU A 790 -6.47 -4.04 -23.07
CA GLU A 790 -6.75 -3.71 -24.47
C GLU A 790 -7.27 -2.28 -24.63
N ALA A 791 -8.15 -1.81 -23.75
CA ALA A 791 -8.66 -0.44 -23.78
C ALA A 791 -7.54 0.57 -23.46
N SER A 792 -6.68 0.27 -22.48
CA SER A 792 -5.53 1.11 -22.13
C SER A 792 -4.50 1.16 -23.26
N HIS A 793 -4.25 0.02 -23.89
CA HIS A 793 -3.37 -0.06 -25.05
C HIS A 793 -3.91 0.74 -26.25
N ARG A 794 -5.20 0.59 -26.62
CA ARG A 794 -5.83 1.40 -27.66
C ARG A 794 -5.75 2.90 -27.37
N PHE A 795 -6.02 3.28 -26.11
CA PHE A 795 -5.92 4.67 -25.69
C PHE A 795 -4.50 5.21 -25.86
N ALA A 796 -3.48 4.46 -25.42
CA ALA A 796 -2.09 4.87 -25.58
C ALA A 796 -1.69 4.98 -27.06
N THR A 797 -2.04 3.98 -27.90
CA THR A 797 -1.71 3.94 -29.33
C THR A 797 -2.26 5.15 -30.08
N THR A 798 -3.51 5.58 -29.81
CA THR A 798 -4.13 6.76 -30.42
C THR A 798 -3.28 8.03 -30.26
N TYR A 799 -2.55 8.17 -29.15
CA TYR A 799 -1.68 9.32 -28.92
C TYR A 799 -0.25 9.12 -29.44
N MET A 800 0.12 7.90 -29.81
CA MET A 800 1.45 7.58 -30.34
C MET A 800 1.52 7.64 -31.88
N GLU A 801 0.39 7.71 -32.59
CA GLU A 801 0.36 7.89 -34.05
C GLU A 801 1.08 9.17 -34.47
N SER A 802 2.02 9.08 -35.45
CA SER A 802 2.97 10.15 -35.79
C SER A 802 2.31 11.42 -36.28
N LEU A 803 1.50 11.35 -37.36
CA LEU A 803 0.89 12.53 -37.95
C LEU A 803 -0.11 13.25 -37.05
N PRO A 804 -1.07 12.55 -36.38
CA PRO A 804 -1.96 13.21 -35.44
C PRO A 804 -1.22 13.82 -34.23
N ALA A 805 -0.13 13.19 -33.76
CA ALA A 805 0.65 13.73 -32.66
C ALA A 805 1.48 14.95 -33.06
N LEU A 806 2.07 14.95 -34.25
CA LEU A 806 2.74 16.11 -34.81
C LEU A 806 1.76 17.29 -34.94
N GLN A 807 0.54 17.04 -35.45
CA GLN A 807 -0.48 18.08 -35.55
C GLN A 807 -0.85 18.66 -34.19
N ARG A 808 -1.10 17.81 -33.19
CA ARG A 808 -1.35 18.26 -31.79
C ARG A 808 -0.18 19.08 -31.23
N PHE A 809 1.05 18.71 -31.56
CA PHE A 809 2.25 19.44 -31.13
C PHE A 809 2.27 20.86 -31.76
N LEU A 810 2.06 20.96 -33.07
CA LEU A 810 2.10 22.24 -33.78
C LEU A 810 0.92 23.16 -33.40
N ASP A 811 -0.25 22.59 -33.12
CA ASP A 811 -1.46 23.34 -32.73
C ASP A 811 -1.49 23.72 -31.25
N SER A 812 -0.58 23.18 -30.42
CA SER A 812 -0.58 23.42 -28.98
C SER A 812 -0.15 24.84 -28.62
N SER A 813 -1.00 25.59 -27.92
CA SER A 813 -0.68 26.93 -27.39
C SER A 813 0.53 26.92 -26.45
N LEU A 814 0.68 25.84 -25.64
CA LEU A 814 1.85 25.69 -24.79
C LEU A 814 3.13 25.52 -25.60
N VAL A 815 3.12 24.68 -26.63
CA VAL A 815 4.29 24.46 -27.50
C VAL A 815 4.66 25.76 -28.19
N ALA A 816 3.68 26.48 -28.77
CA ALA A 816 3.91 27.78 -29.36
C ALA A 816 4.52 28.82 -28.41
N ALA A 817 4.17 28.73 -27.10
CA ALA A 817 4.70 29.63 -26.07
C ALA A 817 6.12 29.30 -25.62
N VAL A 818 6.52 28.01 -25.59
CA VAL A 818 7.76 27.59 -24.93
C VAL A 818 8.79 26.94 -25.86
N TRP A 819 8.38 26.34 -27.01
CA TRP A 819 9.25 25.59 -27.89
C TRP A 819 9.88 26.48 -28.97
N PRO A 820 11.18 26.32 -29.32
CA PRO A 820 11.84 27.09 -30.36
C PRO A 820 11.27 26.76 -31.74
N GLU A 821 10.65 27.72 -32.41
CA GLU A 821 10.05 27.55 -33.74
C GLU A 821 11.05 27.04 -34.81
N ALA A 822 12.31 27.43 -34.69
CA ALA A 822 13.38 26.98 -35.59
C ALA A 822 13.57 25.45 -35.64
N LEU A 823 13.12 24.72 -34.61
CA LEU A 823 13.21 23.26 -34.54
C LEU A 823 12.03 22.56 -35.24
N ASN A 824 10.95 23.28 -35.59
CA ASN A 824 9.72 22.66 -36.13
C ASN A 824 9.90 22.03 -37.51
N ALA A 825 10.80 22.57 -38.34
CA ALA A 825 10.97 22.12 -39.72
C ALA A 825 11.37 20.65 -39.90
N SER A 826 11.98 20.05 -38.88
CA SER A 826 12.45 18.64 -38.88
C SER A 826 11.66 17.71 -37.97
N MET A 827 10.59 18.17 -37.35
CA MET A 827 9.88 17.41 -36.31
C MET A 827 9.21 16.13 -36.82
N GLU A 828 8.71 16.15 -38.08
CA GLU A 828 7.94 15.03 -38.64
C GLU A 828 8.71 13.71 -38.58
N SER A 829 9.98 13.69 -38.99
CA SER A 829 10.80 12.49 -38.97
C SER A 829 10.99 11.92 -37.54
N PHE A 830 11.06 12.78 -36.51
CA PHE A 830 11.21 12.36 -35.13
C PHE A 830 9.93 11.77 -34.53
N PHE A 831 8.74 12.28 -34.93
CA PHE A 831 7.47 11.65 -34.57
C PHE A 831 7.32 10.27 -35.21
N VAL A 832 7.75 10.09 -36.49
CA VAL A 832 7.78 8.79 -37.17
C VAL A 832 8.72 7.82 -36.44
N VAL A 833 9.92 8.26 -36.07
CA VAL A 833 10.88 7.44 -35.31
C VAL A 833 10.29 7.02 -33.96
N ARG A 834 9.63 7.93 -33.24
CA ARG A 834 8.96 7.62 -31.98
C ARG A 834 7.87 6.54 -32.15
N GLU A 835 6.99 6.69 -33.14
CA GLU A 835 5.95 5.71 -33.44
C GLU A 835 6.53 4.34 -33.79
N SER A 836 7.54 4.29 -34.67
CA SER A 836 8.21 3.06 -35.07
C SER A 836 8.81 2.34 -33.86
N ARG A 837 9.40 3.10 -32.93
CA ARG A 837 9.93 2.56 -31.68
C ARG A 837 8.80 1.99 -30.79
N TYR A 838 7.70 2.72 -30.64
CA TYR A 838 6.56 2.24 -29.87
C TYR A 838 5.98 0.94 -30.46
N LEU A 839 5.83 0.85 -31.77
CA LEU A 839 5.35 -0.35 -32.46
C LEU A 839 6.30 -1.53 -32.30
N SER A 840 7.62 -1.30 -32.37
CA SER A 840 8.65 -2.30 -32.13
C SER A 840 8.56 -2.93 -30.74
N GLU A 841 8.33 -2.12 -29.72
CA GLU A 841 8.23 -2.56 -28.34
C GLU A 841 6.90 -3.28 -28.01
N THR A 842 5.80 -2.95 -28.72
CA THR A 842 4.46 -3.41 -28.34
C THR A 842 3.87 -4.48 -29.25
N ILE A 843 4.18 -4.48 -30.55
CA ILE A 843 3.49 -5.31 -31.56
C ILE A 843 4.40 -6.42 -32.11
N GLY A 844 5.70 -6.40 -31.77
CA GLY A 844 6.65 -7.38 -32.29
C GLY A 844 6.81 -7.29 -33.82
N SER A 845 6.94 -6.09 -34.33
CA SER A 845 7.02 -5.76 -35.76
C SER A 845 8.31 -6.31 -36.39
N ASN A 846 8.37 -6.24 -37.73
CA ASN A 846 9.51 -6.69 -38.49
C ASN A 846 10.76 -5.84 -38.24
N LYS A 847 11.70 -6.37 -37.48
CA LYS A 847 12.92 -5.64 -37.09
C LYS A 847 13.76 -5.12 -38.26
N LEU A 848 13.74 -5.76 -39.42
CA LEU A 848 14.52 -5.32 -40.56
C LEU A 848 13.90 -4.10 -41.26
N ALA A 849 12.57 -4.04 -41.34
CA ALA A 849 11.87 -2.86 -41.85
C ALA A 849 12.10 -1.63 -40.97
N GLU A 850 12.06 -1.81 -39.65
CA GLU A 850 12.36 -0.77 -38.69
C GLU A 850 13.83 -0.33 -38.76
N LEU A 851 14.74 -1.28 -38.89
CA LEU A 851 16.16 -0.99 -39.06
C LEU A 851 16.40 -0.15 -40.33
N ASP A 852 15.75 -0.48 -41.46
CA ASP A 852 15.83 0.31 -42.71
C ASP A 852 15.35 1.74 -42.48
N LEU A 853 14.22 1.91 -41.77
CA LEU A 853 13.70 3.23 -41.42
C LEU A 853 14.71 4.05 -40.61
N TYR A 854 15.30 3.50 -39.58
CA TYR A 854 16.29 4.17 -38.71
C TYR A 854 17.59 4.49 -39.47
N LEU A 855 18.12 3.56 -40.25
CA LEU A 855 19.37 3.77 -41.00
C LEU A 855 19.23 4.84 -42.07
N ARG A 856 18.06 4.96 -42.69
CA ARG A 856 17.83 5.90 -43.76
C ARG A 856 17.37 7.28 -43.34
N HIS A 857 16.50 7.36 -42.34
CA HIS A 857 15.84 8.60 -41.95
C HIS A 857 16.43 9.28 -40.73
N SER A 858 16.68 8.53 -39.62
CA SER A 858 17.02 9.20 -38.40
C SER A 858 18.49 9.55 -38.20
N GLY A 859 19.40 8.73 -38.73
CA GLY A 859 20.82 8.90 -38.42
C GLY A 859 21.17 8.70 -36.97
N LEU A 860 20.20 8.26 -36.16
CA LEU A 860 20.31 8.17 -34.72
C LEU A 860 20.91 6.81 -34.32
N ARG A 861 21.72 6.80 -33.26
CA ARG A 861 22.48 5.61 -32.84
C ARG A 861 21.67 4.63 -32.01
N LEU A 862 21.05 5.12 -30.93
CA LEU A 862 20.43 4.27 -29.93
C LEU A 862 19.12 3.62 -30.37
N PRO A 863 18.26 4.26 -31.18
CA PRO A 863 17.11 3.58 -31.76
C PRO A 863 17.46 2.32 -32.56
N VAL A 864 18.59 2.33 -33.26
CA VAL A 864 19.09 1.13 -33.98
C VAL A 864 19.42 -0.01 -33.01
N LEU A 865 20.07 0.27 -31.90
CA LEU A 865 20.34 -0.73 -30.84
C LEU A 865 19.05 -1.38 -30.35
N GLU A 866 18.05 -0.58 -30.02
CA GLU A 866 16.79 -1.06 -29.46
C GLU A 866 16.00 -1.91 -30.47
N VAL A 867 15.93 -1.50 -31.72
CA VAL A 867 15.31 -2.28 -32.80
C VAL A 867 15.93 -3.68 -32.90
N LEU A 868 17.24 -3.79 -32.69
CA LEU A 868 17.94 -5.07 -32.73
C LEU A 868 17.94 -5.82 -31.39
N GLY A 869 17.21 -5.33 -30.39
CA GLY A 869 17.09 -5.99 -29.07
C GLY A 869 18.29 -5.77 -28.16
N SER A 870 19.10 -4.73 -28.43
CA SER A 870 20.20 -4.29 -27.58
C SER A 870 19.92 -2.91 -27.01
N ASP A 871 20.77 -2.46 -26.12
CA ASP A 871 20.77 -1.11 -25.54
C ASP A 871 22.19 -0.69 -25.19
N GLY A 872 22.37 0.60 -24.84
CA GLY A 872 23.69 1.13 -24.54
C GLY A 872 24.37 0.47 -23.33
N PHE A 873 23.63 -0.10 -22.39
CA PHE A 873 24.17 -0.82 -21.23
C PHE A 873 24.62 -2.24 -21.61
N ARG A 874 23.78 -2.97 -22.36
CA ARG A 874 24.14 -4.30 -22.93
C ARG A 874 25.39 -4.20 -23.78
N LEU A 875 25.42 -3.24 -24.71
CA LEU A 875 26.57 -3.02 -25.56
C LEU A 875 27.85 -2.75 -24.76
N ALA A 876 27.80 -1.91 -23.74
CA ALA A 876 28.96 -1.65 -22.89
C ALA A 876 29.44 -2.89 -22.14
N ILE A 877 28.56 -3.78 -21.71
CA ILE A 877 28.91 -5.07 -21.11
C ILE A 877 29.50 -5.99 -22.19
N ALA A 878 28.85 -6.12 -23.35
CA ALA A 878 29.33 -6.95 -24.45
C ALA A 878 30.72 -6.57 -24.94
N GLU A 879 30.99 -5.26 -25.06
CA GLU A 879 32.34 -4.74 -25.40
C GLU A 879 33.40 -5.12 -24.35
N ARG A 880 33.06 -5.08 -23.05
CA ARG A 880 33.97 -5.50 -21.98
C ARG A 880 34.24 -6.98 -22.00
N VAL A 881 33.22 -7.79 -22.24
CA VAL A 881 33.33 -9.26 -22.31
C VAL A 881 34.16 -9.68 -23.55
N ALA A 882 33.90 -9.07 -24.71
CA ALA A 882 34.63 -9.32 -25.93
C ALA A 882 36.11 -8.98 -25.81
N LYS A 883 36.48 -7.93 -25.06
CA LYS A 883 37.90 -7.63 -24.80
C LYS A 883 38.61 -8.67 -23.94
N LYS A 884 37.88 -9.47 -23.17
CA LYS A 884 38.42 -10.51 -22.27
C LYS A 884 38.44 -11.88 -22.90
N SER A 885 37.76 -12.12 -24.01
CA SER A 885 37.60 -13.42 -24.65
C SER A 885 37.93 -13.36 -26.14
N GLN A 886 38.74 -14.33 -26.64
CA GLN A 886 39.00 -14.48 -28.08
C GLN A 886 37.80 -15.01 -28.85
N THR A 887 36.88 -15.72 -28.17
CA THR A 887 35.65 -16.28 -28.73
C THR A 887 34.47 -15.87 -27.84
N PRO A 888 33.93 -14.64 -28.00
CA PRO A 888 32.81 -14.19 -27.22
C PRO A 888 31.56 -15.08 -27.37
N PRO A 889 30.70 -15.18 -26.35
CA PRO A 889 29.39 -15.84 -26.46
C PRO A 889 28.58 -15.29 -27.63
N LEU A 890 27.69 -16.10 -28.20
CA LEU A 890 26.87 -15.72 -29.35
C LEU A 890 26.03 -14.47 -29.07
N GLU A 891 25.40 -14.41 -27.90
CA GLU A 891 24.62 -13.24 -27.50
C GLU A 891 25.46 -11.96 -27.41
N THR A 892 26.71 -12.07 -26.97
CA THR A 892 27.65 -10.92 -26.99
C THR A 892 27.92 -10.45 -28.42
N MET A 893 28.06 -11.38 -29.37
CA MET A 893 28.27 -11.02 -30.79
C MET A 893 27.08 -10.26 -31.34
N ARG A 894 25.85 -10.65 -30.99
CA ARG A 894 24.63 -9.94 -31.41
C ARG A 894 24.57 -8.50 -30.91
N ASP A 895 24.94 -8.27 -29.66
CA ASP A 895 25.04 -6.90 -29.10
C ASP A 895 26.14 -6.08 -29.82
N LEU A 896 27.25 -6.73 -30.20
CA LEU A 896 28.32 -6.06 -30.96
C LEU A 896 27.90 -5.71 -32.40
N ILE A 897 27.14 -6.60 -33.07
CA ILE A 897 26.56 -6.35 -34.40
C ILE A 897 25.61 -5.13 -34.31
N ALA A 898 24.72 -5.15 -33.32
CA ALA A 898 23.82 -4.02 -33.07
C ALA A 898 24.59 -2.71 -32.84
N GLY A 899 25.69 -2.78 -32.07
CA GLY A 899 26.58 -1.64 -31.81
C GLY A 899 27.27 -1.12 -33.09
N ALA A 900 27.76 -2.00 -33.95
CA ALA A 900 28.36 -1.64 -35.23
C ALA A 900 27.34 -0.93 -36.14
N LEU A 901 26.12 -1.49 -36.24
CA LEU A 901 25.03 -0.86 -37.05
C LEU A 901 24.62 0.51 -36.46
N ALA A 902 24.54 0.64 -35.15
CA ALA A 902 24.25 1.91 -34.49
C ALA A 902 25.33 2.96 -34.76
N GLN A 903 26.58 2.56 -34.99
CA GLN A 903 27.68 3.42 -35.39
C GLN A 903 27.80 3.58 -36.91
N ARG A 904 26.89 2.95 -37.70
CA ARG A 904 26.91 2.88 -39.16
C ARG A 904 28.19 2.23 -39.71
N ASP A 905 28.88 1.43 -38.93
CA ASP A 905 29.97 0.56 -39.41
C ASP A 905 29.37 -0.70 -40.06
N ILE A 906 28.80 -0.52 -41.25
CA ILE A 906 28.18 -1.59 -42.05
C ILE A 906 29.23 -2.71 -42.31
N GLY A 907 30.47 -2.33 -42.64
CA GLY A 907 31.54 -3.30 -42.86
C GLY A 907 31.91 -4.09 -41.60
N GLY A 908 31.93 -3.47 -40.45
CA GLY A 908 32.09 -4.13 -39.17
C GLY A 908 30.97 -5.11 -38.85
N ALA A 909 29.71 -4.71 -39.05
CA ALA A 909 28.58 -5.59 -38.86
C ALA A 909 28.60 -6.79 -39.79
N ILE A 910 28.96 -6.62 -41.04
CA ILE A 910 29.14 -7.71 -42.03
C ILE A 910 30.23 -8.72 -41.53
N ARG A 911 31.39 -8.23 -41.11
CA ARG A 911 32.49 -9.12 -40.62
C ARG A 911 32.04 -9.93 -39.42
N LEU A 912 31.29 -9.30 -38.48
CA LEU A 912 30.78 -10.02 -37.31
C LEU A 912 29.76 -11.09 -37.67
N LEU A 913 28.83 -10.82 -38.60
CA LEU A 913 27.85 -11.78 -39.12
C LEU A 913 28.52 -12.93 -39.89
N GLU A 914 29.51 -12.63 -40.74
CA GLU A 914 30.30 -13.64 -41.44
C GLU A 914 31.01 -14.58 -40.43
N SER A 915 31.54 -14.02 -39.33
CA SER A 915 32.13 -14.82 -38.26
C SER A 915 31.14 -15.75 -37.55
N GLU A 916 29.88 -15.32 -37.35
CA GLU A 916 28.81 -16.18 -36.80
C GLU A 916 28.46 -17.32 -37.79
N LYS A 917 28.39 -17.00 -39.10
CA LYS A 917 28.12 -17.95 -40.13
C LYS A 917 29.20 -19.07 -40.12
N ASP A 918 30.47 -18.69 -40.03
CA ASP A 918 31.60 -19.64 -40.00
C ASP A 918 31.56 -20.54 -38.72
N ARG A 919 30.93 -20.06 -37.64
CA ARG A 919 30.73 -20.86 -36.41
C ARG A 919 29.52 -21.81 -36.49
N GLY A 920 28.76 -21.80 -37.56
CA GLY A 920 27.60 -22.68 -37.77
C GLY A 920 26.36 -22.34 -36.95
N VAL A 921 26.27 -21.10 -36.46
CA VAL A 921 25.15 -20.61 -35.60
C VAL A 921 24.43 -19.45 -36.31
N PHE A 922 24.04 -19.68 -37.55
CA PHE A 922 23.47 -18.63 -38.42
C PHE A 922 22.00 -18.94 -38.73
N SER A 923 21.11 -18.05 -38.29
CA SER A 923 19.67 -18.18 -38.46
C SER A 923 19.21 -17.65 -39.85
N LEU A 924 17.96 -17.97 -40.21
CA LEU A 924 17.33 -17.36 -41.38
C LEU A 924 17.21 -15.84 -41.27
N ASN A 925 16.93 -15.31 -40.07
CA ASN A 925 16.90 -13.86 -39.83
C ASN A 925 18.28 -13.20 -40.05
N ASP A 926 19.35 -13.91 -39.69
CA ASP A 926 20.72 -13.44 -39.93
C ASP A 926 21.04 -13.44 -41.45
N THR A 927 20.49 -14.43 -42.18
CA THR A 927 20.56 -14.46 -43.65
C THR A 927 19.92 -13.24 -44.28
N PHE A 928 18.72 -12.87 -43.85
CA PHE A 928 18.03 -11.68 -44.36
C PHE A 928 18.80 -10.40 -44.00
N LEU A 929 19.25 -10.27 -42.75
CA LEU A 929 20.03 -9.11 -42.31
C LEU A 929 21.34 -9.00 -43.12
N LEU A 930 22.09 -10.07 -43.29
CA LEU A 930 23.35 -10.05 -44.01
C LEU A 930 23.14 -9.78 -45.51
N THR A 931 22.06 -10.31 -46.11
CA THR A 931 21.67 -10.01 -47.53
C THR A 931 21.40 -8.50 -47.69
N TYR A 932 20.61 -7.93 -46.77
CA TYR A 932 20.32 -6.48 -46.79
C TYR A 932 21.61 -5.66 -46.64
N LEU A 933 22.48 -6.03 -45.68
CA LEU A 933 23.72 -5.29 -45.43
C LEU A 933 24.71 -5.39 -46.59
N TYR A 934 24.77 -6.54 -47.29
CA TYR A 934 25.56 -6.65 -48.52
C TYR A 934 25.06 -5.71 -49.62
N CYS A 935 23.75 -5.62 -49.81
CA CYS A 935 23.17 -4.65 -50.77
C CYS A 935 23.52 -3.23 -50.37
N LEU A 936 23.31 -2.88 -49.08
CA LEU A 936 23.61 -1.55 -48.55
C LEU A 936 25.09 -1.16 -48.69
N ASN A 937 25.98 -2.15 -48.63
CA ASN A 937 27.45 -1.99 -48.81
C ASN A 937 27.90 -2.09 -50.26
N GLY A 938 26.99 -2.13 -51.23
CA GLY A 938 27.29 -2.23 -52.65
C GLY A 938 27.76 -3.62 -53.11
N SER A 939 27.66 -4.66 -52.30
CA SER A 939 28.10 -6.04 -52.61
C SER A 939 26.94 -6.92 -53.08
N VAL A 940 26.12 -6.46 -54.03
CA VAL A 940 24.87 -7.09 -54.47
C VAL A 940 25.08 -8.56 -54.92
N LYS A 941 26.16 -8.86 -55.63
CA LYS A 941 26.45 -10.24 -56.05
C LYS A 941 26.66 -11.20 -54.88
N LYS A 942 27.23 -10.72 -53.72
CA LYS A 942 27.34 -11.54 -52.52
C LYS A 942 25.97 -11.76 -51.87
N ALA A 943 25.10 -10.75 -51.93
CA ALA A 943 23.74 -10.85 -51.44
C ALA A 943 22.92 -11.89 -52.21
N GLU A 944 23.01 -11.87 -53.57
CA GLU A 944 22.35 -12.83 -54.45
C GLU A 944 22.83 -14.24 -54.20
N ALA A 945 24.16 -14.43 -54.10
CA ALA A 945 24.74 -15.72 -53.79
C ALA A 945 24.30 -16.29 -52.39
N LEU A 946 24.21 -15.41 -51.39
CA LEU A 946 23.74 -15.80 -50.06
C LEU A 946 22.26 -16.18 -50.05
N ALA A 947 21.41 -15.42 -50.73
CA ALA A 947 19.99 -15.69 -50.87
C ALA A 947 19.75 -17.00 -51.67
N ALA A 948 20.45 -17.19 -52.77
CA ALA A 948 20.38 -18.43 -53.58
C ALA A 948 20.81 -19.67 -52.81
N ALA A 949 21.88 -19.57 -52.01
CA ALA A 949 22.36 -20.69 -51.17
C ALA A 949 21.36 -21.08 -50.03
N ASN A 950 20.41 -20.27 -49.70
CA ASN A 950 19.41 -20.52 -48.69
C ASN A 950 17.96 -20.59 -49.24
N ALA A 951 17.81 -20.64 -50.59
CA ALA A 951 16.51 -20.58 -51.24
C ALA A 951 15.50 -21.63 -50.72
N ASP A 952 15.95 -22.85 -50.49
CA ASP A 952 15.12 -23.96 -50.01
C ASP A 952 14.57 -23.74 -48.58
N SER A 953 15.25 -22.88 -47.79
CA SER A 953 14.87 -22.59 -46.42
C SER A 953 13.96 -21.34 -46.32
N ILE A 954 13.92 -20.53 -47.37
CA ILE A 954 13.17 -19.28 -47.41
C ILE A 954 11.73 -19.57 -47.85
N LYS A 955 10.80 -19.47 -46.90
CA LYS A 955 9.37 -19.58 -47.18
C LYS A 955 8.86 -18.22 -47.62
N LYS A 956 8.14 -18.18 -48.76
CA LYS A 956 7.48 -16.97 -49.26
C LYS A 956 6.36 -16.55 -48.28
N ASP A 957 6.53 -15.37 -47.77
CA ASP A 957 5.52 -14.63 -46.96
C ASP A 957 5.57 -13.15 -47.30
N TRP A 958 4.65 -12.34 -46.75
CA TRP A 958 4.57 -10.93 -47.00
C TRP A 958 5.88 -10.17 -46.73
N PHE A 959 6.68 -10.66 -45.75
CA PHE A 959 7.95 -10.02 -45.38
C PHE A 959 9.04 -10.30 -46.43
N VAL A 960 9.12 -11.52 -46.89
CA VAL A 960 10.08 -11.90 -47.91
C VAL A 960 9.76 -11.19 -49.22
N ASP A 961 8.49 -11.12 -49.61
CA ASP A 961 8.05 -10.38 -50.79
C ASP A 961 8.40 -8.87 -50.66
N TRP A 962 8.09 -8.25 -49.53
CA TRP A 962 8.48 -6.85 -49.25
C TRP A 962 10.01 -6.66 -49.31
N LEU A 963 10.79 -7.56 -48.71
CA LEU A 963 12.26 -7.45 -48.69
C LEU A 963 12.83 -7.54 -50.11
N TRP A 964 12.38 -8.54 -50.88
CA TRP A 964 12.87 -8.70 -52.26
C TRP A 964 12.51 -7.54 -53.16
N GLU A 965 11.29 -7.09 -53.16
CA GLU A 965 10.83 -5.92 -53.90
C GLU A 965 11.67 -4.67 -53.56
N LYS A 966 11.93 -4.50 -52.28
CA LYS A 966 12.75 -3.39 -51.80
C LYS A 966 14.19 -3.47 -52.25
N LEU A 967 14.82 -4.64 -52.09
CA LEU A 967 16.22 -4.83 -52.53
C LEU A 967 16.38 -4.74 -54.05
N GLU A 968 15.40 -5.21 -54.81
CA GLU A 968 15.37 -5.05 -56.26
C GLU A 968 15.26 -3.57 -56.66
N THR A 969 14.30 -2.88 -56.07
CA THR A 969 14.05 -1.47 -56.40
C THR A 969 15.22 -0.56 -56.02
N ASP A 970 15.77 -0.75 -54.82
CA ASP A 970 16.74 0.17 -54.24
C ASP A 970 18.19 -0.17 -54.70
N PHE A 971 18.51 -1.40 -55.02
CA PHE A 971 19.89 -1.86 -55.27
C PHE A 971 20.10 -2.70 -56.52
N GLY A 972 19.02 -3.02 -57.22
CA GLY A 972 19.12 -3.90 -58.41
C GLY A 972 19.44 -5.34 -58.07
N PHE A 973 19.00 -5.81 -56.90
CA PHE A 973 19.15 -7.19 -56.44
C PHE A 973 18.20 -8.12 -57.21
N HIS A 974 18.68 -9.31 -57.59
CA HIS A 974 17.82 -10.31 -58.23
C HIS A 974 17.49 -11.42 -57.22
N PRO A 975 16.21 -11.50 -56.77
CA PRO A 975 15.80 -12.50 -55.83
C PRO A 975 15.97 -13.91 -56.41
N PRO A 976 16.24 -14.95 -55.53
CA PRO A 976 16.26 -16.32 -55.96
C PRO A 976 14.88 -16.75 -56.45
N GLY A 977 14.82 -17.45 -57.61
CA GLY A 977 13.61 -17.86 -58.32
C GLY A 977 12.60 -18.71 -57.56
#